data_028c5a2e0cd3b5f7ecfda2990f1407e0
#
_entry.id   028c5a2e0cd3b5f7ecfda2990f1407e0
#
_cell.length_a   1.000
_cell.length_b   1.000
_cell.length_c   1.000
_cell.angle_alpha   90.00
_cell.angle_beta   90.00
_cell.angle_gamma   90.00
#
_symmetry.space_group_name_H-M   'P 1'
#
loop_
_entity.id
_entity.type
_entity.pdbx_description
1 polymer ?
#
loop_
_entity_poly.entity_id
_entity_poly.type
_entity_poly.pdbx_seq_one_letter_code
_entity_poly.pdbx_strand_id
1 'polypeptide(L)'
;MKLLSTLASLIRKNNIREKLKKLYTSALFRKIVLYFAGALALLLILFFLFRNTILHSVIENKCRAFKEKYQAEIIVRHATFKGFTGITLEDISVVPAQRDVLFRSGRIYAHVRPLPLLAGKVRINEVLLENTMINLIRHGKQNNYGFLFKPQKDSTVKHTDSTYNYAARLDRIFSGIFSNVPDDIEIRNFLVHAASDTNSVTAFLPSFHIENYRFLSVVTTSEKHKRQLFFVRGEIYKSRKLLNFMVYAPQRQKVHVPYIRSKYGFRCDFDTLYAGIAVEGNSSALRINGENLITGLVLNHKKIALSDVFFKKIALKLNIRASRDFVELDSNSLIAYNRFALNPYIKACHKPVVKIRLKINHEFTAQNLFESLPGGMFGNFAGIKTKGKLRLSVNFDLDMHQPDSLRFDATLTGKDFQIIKYGATDFRMINGSFSHTAYVNGLPVRSFIVGPDNPAYTPLEMISPYLKDAVLISENGGFFYGDGFNVAAFRESIIANIHAGHFVRGGSTIDMQLVKNVFLNKNKTIARKAEEILISWLINNNHLCTKEKMYEVYLNLIEWGPGVYGVSEASDYYFQKKPSQLSLSESIFLASIIPKPRWFKSSFDETGKFSPRYQPYFSLIAKKMIDKGSATAQDTLDMIKKIEIKGNSKIFMAKDTTHFKIDSVMME
;
A
#
# COMPACT_ATOMS: atom_id res chain seq x y z
N MET A 1 63.43 -1.58 -36.49
CA MET A 1 63.12 -0.35 -35.77
C MET A 1 62.66 -0.55 -34.32
N LYS A 2 61.88 -1.59 -33.94
CA LYS A 2 61.44 -1.84 -32.55
C LYS A 2 62.62 -2.20 -31.58
N LEU A 3 63.68 -2.87 -32.04
CA LEU A 3 64.84 -3.20 -31.19
C LEU A 3 65.73 -2.00 -30.82
N LEU A 4 65.81 -0.97 -31.69
CA LEU A 4 66.55 0.25 -31.41
C LEU A 4 65.84 1.17 -30.43
N SER A 5 64.49 1.20 -30.44
CA SER A 5 63.69 1.96 -29.47
C SER A 5 63.73 1.36 -28.06
N THR A 6 63.84 0.02 -27.97
CA THR A 6 63.96 -0.70 -26.68
C THR A 6 65.35 -0.53 -26.08
N LEU A 7 66.40 -0.54 -26.90
CA LEU A 7 67.78 -0.27 -26.46
C LEU A 7 67.97 1.18 -26.03
N ALA A 8 67.39 2.14 -26.75
CA ALA A 8 67.41 3.56 -26.34
C ALA A 8 66.66 3.81 -25.02
N SER A 9 65.54 3.10 -24.76
CA SER A 9 64.82 3.16 -23.49
C SER A 9 65.57 2.51 -22.32
N LEU A 10 66.34 1.44 -22.58
CA LEU A 10 67.20 0.79 -21.59
C LEU A 10 68.43 1.65 -21.23
N ILE A 11 69.06 2.28 -22.24
CA ILE A 11 70.20 3.18 -22.01
C ILE A 11 69.73 4.44 -21.26
N ARG A 12 68.55 4.98 -21.57
CA ARG A 12 67.93 6.10 -20.83
C ARG A 12 67.61 5.75 -19.39
N LYS A 13 67.10 4.51 -19.13
CA LYS A 13 66.85 3.99 -17.80
C LYS A 13 68.09 3.78 -16.95
N ASN A 14 69.19 3.31 -17.55
CA ASN A 14 70.47 3.17 -16.84
C ASN A 14 71.13 4.52 -16.54
N ASN A 15 71.09 5.51 -17.45
CA ASN A 15 71.54 6.85 -17.18
C ASN A 15 70.74 7.59 -16.09
N ILE A 16 69.43 7.32 -16.00
CA ILE A 16 68.58 7.84 -14.93
C ILE A 16 68.95 7.15 -13.60
N ARG A 17 69.18 5.83 -13.60
CA ARG A 17 69.58 5.09 -12.39
C ARG A 17 70.97 5.54 -11.89
N GLU A 18 71.96 5.76 -12.76
CA GLU A 18 73.27 6.31 -12.34
C GLU A 18 73.18 7.75 -11.86
N LYS A 19 72.38 8.58 -12.55
CA LYS A 19 72.17 9.98 -12.10
C LYS A 19 71.40 10.01 -10.77
N LEU A 20 70.41 9.14 -10.56
CA LEU A 20 69.74 8.99 -9.28
C LEU A 20 70.69 8.47 -8.19
N LYS A 21 71.60 7.52 -8.52
CA LYS A 21 72.56 6.98 -7.57
C LYS A 21 73.57 8.05 -7.16
N LYS A 22 74.11 8.91 -8.12
CA LYS A 22 74.96 10.08 -7.83
C LYS A 22 74.20 11.14 -7.03
N LEU A 23 72.91 11.36 -7.28
CA LEU A 23 72.07 12.29 -6.49
C LEU A 23 71.94 11.80 -5.06
N TYR A 24 71.57 10.49 -4.87
CA TYR A 24 71.49 9.88 -3.56
C TYR A 24 72.78 9.85 -2.76
N THR A 25 73.93 9.81 -3.41
CA THR A 25 75.25 9.80 -2.77
C THR A 25 75.81 11.19 -2.52
N SER A 26 75.19 12.25 -3.11
CA SER A 26 75.68 13.62 -2.93
C SER A 26 75.42 14.09 -1.48
N ALA A 27 76.43 14.70 -0.88
CA ALA A 27 76.33 15.25 0.48
C ALA A 27 75.21 16.30 0.60
N LEU A 28 74.98 17.05 -0.49
CA LEU A 28 73.92 18.05 -0.57
C LEU A 28 72.52 17.43 -0.51
N PHE A 29 72.28 16.33 -1.28
CA PHE A 29 71.00 15.63 -1.26
C PHE A 29 70.70 14.99 0.10
N ARG A 30 71.71 14.40 0.74
CA ARG A 30 71.58 13.88 2.08
C ARG A 30 71.22 14.96 3.10
N LYS A 31 71.83 16.14 3.02
CA LYS A 31 71.48 17.29 3.86
C LYS A 31 70.03 17.76 3.60
N ILE A 32 69.61 17.88 2.33
CA ILE A 32 68.20 18.26 1.98
C ILE A 32 67.22 17.26 2.51
N VAL A 33 67.47 15.96 2.34
CA VAL A 33 66.59 14.88 2.85
C VAL A 33 66.57 14.92 4.41
N LEU A 34 67.70 15.18 5.05
CA LEU A 34 67.74 15.26 6.51
C LEU A 34 67.01 16.51 7.05
N TYR A 35 67.14 17.67 6.39
CA TYR A 35 66.36 18.86 6.73
C TYR A 35 64.86 18.67 6.46
N PHE A 36 64.51 18.03 5.33
CA PHE A 36 63.12 17.71 5.03
C PHE A 36 62.52 16.72 6.03
N ALA A 37 63.27 15.65 6.40
CA ALA A 37 62.87 14.71 7.42
C ALA A 37 62.77 15.37 8.79
N GLY A 38 63.70 16.25 9.16
CA GLY A 38 63.63 17.05 10.38
C GLY A 38 62.43 18.02 10.42
N ALA A 39 62.16 18.70 9.32
CA ALA A 39 61.01 19.59 9.20
C ALA A 39 59.69 18.79 9.25
N LEU A 40 59.62 17.61 8.61
CA LEU A 40 58.47 16.71 8.67
C LEU A 40 58.28 16.18 10.08
N ALA A 41 59.36 15.78 10.76
CA ALA A 41 59.31 15.32 12.15
C ALA A 41 58.81 16.43 13.08
N LEU A 42 59.30 17.66 12.92
CA LEU A 42 58.84 18.83 13.67
C LEU A 42 57.36 19.12 13.42
N LEU A 43 56.89 19.07 12.17
CA LEU A 43 55.50 19.23 11.81
C LEU A 43 54.62 18.15 12.43
N LEU A 44 55.07 16.89 12.45
CA LEU A 44 54.39 15.80 13.13
C LEU A 44 54.33 16.02 14.64
N ILE A 45 55.43 16.44 15.27
CA ILE A 45 55.44 16.75 16.71
C ILE A 45 54.46 17.89 17.03
N LEU A 46 54.48 18.96 16.28
CA LEU A 46 53.55 20.09 16.43
C LEU A 46 52.10 19.63 16.22
N PHE A 47 51.85 18.83 15.20
CA PHE A 47 50.53 18.23 15.00
C PHE A 47 50.07 17.39 16.20
N PHE A 48 50.95 16.55 16.76
CA PHE A 48 50.62 15.73 17.93
C PHE A 48 50.35 16.57 19.19
N LEU A 49 51.07 17.68 19.37
CA LEU A 49 50.87 18.60 20.49
C LEU A 49 49.54 19.37 20.38
N PHE A 50 49.20 19.83 19.19
CA PHE A 50 48.01 20.69 18.99
C PHE A 50 46.78 19.99 18.43
N ARG A 51 46.86 18.68 18.10
CA ARG A 51 45.80 17.94 17.43
C ARG A 51 44.43 18.01 18.14
N ASN A 52 44.39 17.93 19.47
CA ASN A 52 43.15 17.99 20.23
C ASN A 52 42.56 19.41 20.19
N THR A 53 43.39 20.45 20.28
CA THR A 53 42.97 21.86 20.15
C THR A 53 42.40 22.13 18.76
N ILE A 54 43.04 21.61 17.70
CA ILE A 54 42.54 21.69 16.33
C ILE A 54 41.21 20.96 16.21
N LEU A 55 41.09 19.76 16.78
CA LEU A 55 39.85 18.98 16.77
C LEU A 55 38.70 19.73 17.45
N HIS A 56 38.93 20.32 18.63
CA HIS A 56 37.93 21.13 19.32
C HIS A 56 37.47 22.30 18.46
N SER A 57 38.39 23.08 17.88
CA SER A 57 38.05 24.21 17.01
C SER A 57 37.23 23.79 15.79
N VAL A 58 37.57 22.66 15.15
CA VAL A 58 36.83 22.11 14.02
C VAL A 58 35.41 21.68 14.44
N ILE A 59 35.29 21.00 15.57
CA ILE A 59 33.99 20.57 16.10
C ILE A 59 33.11 21.78 16.44
N GLU A 60 33.62 22.75 17.16
CA GLU A 60 32.89 23.98 17.52
C GLU A 60 32.37 24.72 16.28
N ASN A 61 33.24 24.89 15.26
CA ASN A 61 32.84 25.53 14.00
C ASN A 61 31.74 24.75 13.30
N LYS A 62 31.80 23.40 13.30
CA LYS A 62 30.75 22.55 12.70
C LYS A 62 29.47 22.57 13.51
N CYS A 63 29.54 22.58 14.84
CA CYS A 63 28.39 22.72 15.72
C CYS A 63 27.69 24.07 15.52
N ARG A 64 28.47 25.16 15.39
CA ARG A 64 27.94 26.50 15.11
C ARG A 64 27.22 26.55 13.77
N ALA A 65 27.84 26.06 12.70
CA ALA A 65 27.23 25.99 11.38
C ALA A 65 25.97 25.12 11.37
N PHE A 66 25.94 24.04 12.14
CA PHE A 66 24.76 23.20 12.30
C PHE A 66 23.64 23.95 13.01
N LYS A 67 23.94 24.68 14.09
CA LYS A 67 22.98 25.50 14.84
C LYS A 67 22.34 26.59 13.97
N GLU A 68 23.16 27.30 13.19
CA GLU A 68 22.67 28.30 12.24
C GLU A 68 21.74 27.70 11.17
N LYS A 69 22.14 26.55 10.62
CA LYS A 69 21.44 25.88 9.54
C LYS A 69 20.12 25.24 9.98
N TYR A 70 20.11 24.56 11.11
CA TYR A 70 18.98 23.69 11.52
C TYR A 70 18.22 24.18 12.73
N GLN A 71 18.65 25.28 13.38
CA GLN A 71 18.11 25.77 14.65
C GLN A 71 18.08 24.66 15.72
N ALA A 72 19.12 23.81 15.71
CA ALA A 72 19.34 22.73 16.65
C ALA A 72 20.78 22.75 17.13
N GLU A 73 21.00 22.50 18.40
CA GLU A 73 22.32 22.56 19.02
C GLU A 73 22.91 21.15 19.10
N ILE A 74 24.18 21.02 18.67
CA ILE A 74 24.99 19.85 18.94
C ILE A 74 25.93 20.20 20.08
N ILE A 75 25.87 19.46 21.17
CA ILE A 75 26.73 19.60 22.34
C ILE A 75 27.66 18.39 22.36
N VAL A 76 28.96 18.61 22.41
CA VAL A 76 30.01 17.61 22.56
C VAL A 76 30.85 18.02 23.77
N ARG A 77 30.85 17.23 24.84
CA ARG A 77 31.59 17.60 26.05
C ARG A 77 33.09 17.35 25.91
N HIS A 78 33.46 16.20 25.41
CA HIS A 78 34.87 15.83 25.25
C HIS A 78 35.10 15.30 23.82
N ALA A 79 36.19 15.72 23.23
CA ALA A 79 36.65 15.29 21.91
C ALA A 79 38.16 15.07 21.94
N THR A 80 38.60 13.85 21.66
CA THR A 80 40.02 13.48 21.75
C THR A 80 40.43 12.61 20.57
N PHE A 81 41.72 12.73 20.18
CA PHE A 81 42.31 11.78 19.26
C PHE A 81 42.78 10.52 19.99
N LYS A 82 42.44 9.35 19.45
CA LYS A 82 42.96 8.04 19.86
C LYS A 82 43.87 7.49 18.76
N GLY A 83 45.18 7.39 19.06
CA GLY A 83 46.16 7.03 18.04
C GLY A 83 46.35 8.15 17.00
N PHE A 84 46.63 7.78 15.72
CA PHE A 84 46.90 8.74 14.65
C PHE A 84 45.64 9.30 13.98
N THR A 85 44.59 8.52 13.83
CA THR A 85 43.40 8.86 13.03
C THR A 85 42.08 8.46 13.66
N GLY A 86 42.11 7.92 14.88
CA GLY A 86 40.93 7.65 15.66
C GLY A 86 40.43 8.91 16.36
N ILE A 87 39.13 9.17 16.34
CA ILE A 87 38.48 10.27 17.03
C ILE A 87 37.47 9.69 18.00
N THR A 88 37.55 10.09 19.27
CA THR A 88 36.57 9.77 20.31
C THR A 88 35.81 11.03 20.67
N LEU A 89 34.51 10.97 20.63
CA LEU A 89 33.60 11.99 21.14
C LEU A 89 32.83 11.40 22.30
N GLU A 90 32.69 12.16 23.39
CA GLU A 90 31.99 11.70 24.59
C GLU A 90 30.90 12.70 25.01
N ASP A 91 29.82 12.18 25.58
CA ASP A 91 28.64 12.94 26.00
C ASP A 91 28.08 13.86 24.89
N ILE A 92 27.73 13.26 23.76
CA ILE A 92 27.17 13.97 22.63
C ILE A 92 25.66 14.08 22.79
N SER A 93 25.09 15.26 22.53
CA SER A 93 23.65 15.43 22.42
C SER A 93 23.27 16.37 21.27
N VAL A 94 22.09 16.13 20.69
CA VAL A 94 21.47 17.00 19.68
C VAL A 94 20.13 17.45 20.24
N VAL A 95 20.02 18.77 20.45
CA VAL A 95 18.86 19.40 21.07
C VAL A 95 18.27 20.43 20.12
N PRO A 96 17.10 20.18 19.53
CA PRO A 96 16.39 21.16 18.71
C PRO A 96 15.88 22.31 19.59
N ALA A 97 15.77 23.51 19.03
CA ALA A 97 15.31 24.68 19.76
C ALA A 97 13.91 24.46 20.37
N GLN A 98 13.78 24.66 21.68
CA GLN A 98 12.54 24.51 22.47
C GLN A 98 11.84 23.16 22.33
N ARG A 99 12.63 22.05 22.21
CA ARG A 99 12.11 20.68 22.02
C ARG A 99 12.93 19.67 22.82
N ASP A 100 12.37 18.47 22.92
CA ASP A 100 13.04 17.33 23.56
C ASP A 100 14.34 16.95 22.85
N VAL A 101 15.31 16.44 23.61
CA VAL A 101 16.57 15.92 23.09
C VAL A 101 16.28 14.87 22.02
N LEU A 102 16.77 15.08 20.80
CA LEU A 102 16.58 14.15 19.70
C LEU A 102 17.57 12.97 19.75
N PHE A 103 18.82 13.25 20.07
CA PHE A 103 19.90 12.27 20.06
C PHE A 103 20.80 12.47 21.28
N ARG A 104 21.21 11.38 21.90
CA ARG A 104 22.24 11.35 22.96
C ARG A 104 23.11 10.12 22.74
N SER A 105 24.43 10.27 22.92
CA SER A 105 25.37 9.15 22.92
C SER A 105 26.42 9.37 24.01
N GLY A 106 26.68 8.34 24.79
CA GLY A 106 27.75 8.38 25.77
C GLY A 106 29.11 8.42 25.13
N ARG A 107 29.33 7.60 24.09
CA ARG A 107 30.60 7.58 23.35
C ARG A 107 30.36 7.27 21.87
N ILE A 108 31.05 8.01 21.02
CA ILE A 108 31.20 7.73 19.59
C ILE A 108 32.70 7.65 19.30
N TYR A 109 33.17 6.50 18.84
CA TYR A 109 34.54 6.36 18.33
C TYR A 109 34.46 6.12 16.82
N ALA A 110 35.31 6.81 16.05
CA ALA A 110 35.44 6.62 14.61
C ALA A 110 36.93 6.57 14.23
N HIS A 111 37.31 5.54 13.48
CA HIS A 111 38.64 5.41 12.92
C HIS A 111 38.64 5.70 11.42
N VAL A 112 39.46 6.67 11.01
CA VAL A 112 39.55 7.14 9.63
C VAL A 112 40.82 6.57 8.96
N ARG A 113 40.69 6.10 7.72
CA ARG A 113 41.85 5.61 6.96
C ARG A 113 42.83 6.77 6.62
N PRO A 114 44.13 6.64 6.96
CA PRO A 114 45.09 7.74 6.79
C PRO A 114 45.37 8.06 5.31
N LEU A 115 45.51 7.06 4.43
CA LEU A 115 45.85 7.28 3.02
C LEU A 115 44.81 8.07 2.23
N PRO A 116 43.48 7.78 2.32
CA PRO A 116 42.44 8.63 1.71
C PRO A 116 42.39 10.03 2.30
N LEU A 117 42.72 10.20 3.59
CA LEU A 117 42.73 11.49 4.27
C LEU A 117 43.79 12.42 3.70
N LEU A 118 44.98 11.90 3.33
CA LEU A 118 46.01 12.65 2.64
C LEU A 118 45.57 13.21 1.27
N ALA A 119 44.57 12.55 0.65
CA ALA A 119 43.96 13.01 -0.60
C ALA A 119 42.67 13.84 -0.35
N GLY A 120 42.44 14.34 0.88
CA GLY A 120 41.28 15.13 1.28
C GLY A 120 39.96 14.33 1.37
N LYS A 121 40.02 12.98 1.34
CA LYS A 121 38.85 12.11 1.39
C LYS A 121 38.73 11.43 2.76
N VAL A 122 37.71 11.75 3.51
CA VAL A 122 37.40 11.07 4.79
C VAL A 122 36.76 9.72 4.50
N ARG A 123 37.43 8.62 4.86
CA ARG A 123 36.86 7.27 4.83
C ARG A 123 36.96 6.64 6.22
N ILE A 124 35.80 6.39 6.80
CA ILE A 124 35.68 5.74 8.11
C ILE A 124 35.67 4.24 7.86
N ASN A 125 36.51 3.49 8.57
CA ASN A 125 36.56 2.02 8.50
C ASN A 125 36.01 1.34 9.74
N GLU A 126 36.02 2.02 10.91
CA GLU A 126 35.53 1.49 12.15
C GLU A 126 34.68 2.55 12.85
N VAL A 127 33.53 2.13 13.41
CA VAL A 127 32.68 2.98 14.26
C VAL A 127 32.21 2.17 15.45
N LEU A 128 32.38 2.76 16.63
CA LEU A 128 31.78 2.27 17.87
C LEU A 128 30.79 3.32 18.40
N LEU A 129 29.58 2.89 18.68
CA LEU A 129 28.53 3.68 19.35
C LEU A 129 28.21 3.02 20.69
N GLU A 130 28.33 3.76 21.77
CA GLU A 130 28.02 3.26 23.11
C GLU A 130 26.99 4.14 23.81
N ASN A 131 26.02 3.50 24.47
CA ASN A 131 24.96 4.16 25.23
C ASN A 131 24.25 5.25 24.42
N THR A 132 23.78 4.85 23.22
CA THR A 132 23.19 5.78 22.27
C THR A 132 21.67 5.71 22.33
N MET A 133 21.02 6.87 22.35
CA MET A 133 19.56 7.00 22.37
C MET A 133 19.09 7.97 21.28
N ILE A 134 18.08 7.56 20.52
CA ILE A 134 17.34 8.41 19.59
C ILE A 134 15.91 8.56 20.12
N ASN A 135 15.49 9.80 20.39
CA ASN A 135 14.12 10.12 20.80
C ASN A 135 13.37 10.79 19.64
N LEU A 136 12.35 10.14 19.13
CA LEU A 136 11.44 10.66 18.11
C LEU A 136 10.12 11.03 18.79
N ILE A 137 10.01 12.29 19.24
CA ILE A 137 8.87 12.77 20.02
C ILE A 137 8.00 13.68 19.19
N ARG A 138 6.67 13.46 19.25
CA ARG A 138 5.67 14.27 18.59
C ARG A 138 4.56 14.66 19.54
N HIS A 139 4.32 15.98 19.69
CA HIS A 139 3.19 16.56 20.41
C HIS A 139 2.28 17.28 19.42
N GLY A 140 1.08 16.75 19.20
CA GLY A 140 0.15 17.27 18.22
C GLY A 140 0.76 17.35 16.80
N LYS A 141 0.89 18.59 16.28
CA LYS A 141 1.52 18.85 14.97
C LYS A 141 3.03 19.10 15.05
N GLN A 142 3.59 19.29 16.22
CA GLN A 142 5.02 19.55 16.44
C GLN A 142 5.78 18.26 16.72
N ASN A 143 7.03 18.20 16.26
CA ASN A 143 7.93 17.08 16.55
C ASN A 143 9.38 17.58 16.67
N ASN A 144 10.24 16.80 17.33
CA ASN A 144 11.64 17.17 17.57
C ASN A 144 12.61 16.75 16.46
N TYR A 145 12.12 16.14 15.37
CA TYR A 145 12.92 15.62 14.25
C TYR A 145 12.56 16.23 12.88
N GLY A 146 11.47 16.97 12.77
CA GLY A 146 10.97 17.49 11.50
C GLY A 146 11.91 18.46 10.79
N PHE A 147 12.79 19.13 11.55
CA PHE A 147 13.78 20.04 10.98
C PHE A 147 14.80 19.33 10.07
N LEU A 148 15.05 18.03 10.28
CA LEU A 148 15.93 17.23 9.43
C LEU A 148 15.39 17.01 8.01
N PHE A 149 14.07 17.14 7.84
CA PHE A 149 13.36 16.86 6.59
C PHE A 149 12.81 18.12 5.91
N LYS A 150 13.00 19.31 6.51
CA LYS A 150 12.58 20.55 5.86
C LYS A 150 13.49 20.82 4.67
N PRO A 151 12.94 21.09 3.46
CA PRO A 151 13.75 21.56 2.36
C PRO A 151 14.39 22.91 2.75
N GLN A 152 15.67 23.05 2.51
CA GLN A 152 16.38 24.31 2.70
C GLN A 152 15.71 25.37 1.82
N LYS A 153 15.22 26.47 2.41
CA LYS A 153 14.92 27.70 1.67
C LYS A 153 16.24 28.36 1.30
N ASP A 154 16.91 27.85 0.28
CA ASP A 154 17.84 28.66 -0.45
C ASP A 154 17.02 29.66 -1.29
N SER A 155 16.89 30.86 -0.72
CA SER A 155 16.32 32.03 -1.34
C SER A 155 17.23 32.50 -2.47
N THR A 156 17.12 31.95 -3.67
CA THR A 156 17.49 32.64 -4.92
C THR A 156 17.40 31.75 -6.17
N VAL A 157 17.11 30.48 -6.07
CA VAL A 157 16.84 29.68 -7.28
C VAL A 157 15.34 29.43 -7.37
N LYS A 158 14.66 30.19 -8.25
CA LYS A 158 13.35 29.81 -8.78
C LYS A 158 13.52 28.38 -9.30
N HIS A 159 12.97 27.39 -8.57
CA HIS A 159 12.86 26.02 -9.07
C HIS A 159 11.91 26.02 -10.25
N THR A 160 12.43 26.37 -11.42
CA THR A 160 11.90 25.91 -12.68
C THR A 160 12.00 24.38 -12.65
N ASP A 161 10.85 23.70 -12.67
CA ASP A 161 10.67 22.26 -12.90
C ASP A 161 11.84 21.37 -12.41
N SER A 162 11.86 21.10 -11.11
CA SER A 162 12.69 20.01 -10.61
C SER A 162 12.04 18.70 -11.07
N THR A 163 12.46 18.25 -12.24
CA THR A 163 12.11 16.93 -12.79
C THR A 163 12.38 15.88 -11.71
N TYR A 164 11.32 15.19 -11.31
CA TYR A 164 11.39 14.18 -10.28
C TYR A 164 12.24 13.02 -10.80
N ASN A 165 13.40 12.78 -10.21
CA ASN A 165 14.30 11.71 -10.62
C ASN A 165 14.23 10.55 -9.63
N TYR A 166 13.53 9.47 -10.02
CA TYR A 166 13.35 8.28 -9.18
C TYR A 166 14.67 7.53 -8.97
N ALA A 167 15.46 7.33 -10.05
CA ALA A 167 16.74 6.65 -9.95
C ALA A 167 17.69 7.37 -8.99
N ALA A 168 17.81 8.69 -9.09
CA ALA A 168 18.66 9.47 -8.20
C ALA A 168 18.20 9.43 -6.74
N ARG A 169 16.89 9.40 -6.48
CA ARG A 169 16.37 9.28 -5.11
C ARG A 169 16.64 7.91 -4.51
N LEU A 170 16.39 6.85 -5.26
CA LEU A 170 16.67 5.48 -4.81
C LEU A 170 18.19 5.25 -4.67
N ASP A 171 19.01 5.72 -5.64
CA ASP A 171 20.47 5.62 -5.55
C ASP A 171 21.00 6.34 -4.31
N ARG A 172 20.45 7.51 -3.95
CA ARG A 172 20.82 8.22 -2.72
C ARG A 172 20.53 7.39 -1.46
N ILE A 173 19.38 6.72 -1.42
CA ILE A 173 19.00 5.86 -0.28
C ILE A 173 19.96 4.67 -0.19
N PHE A 174 20.16 3.95 -1.30
CA PHE A 174 21.04 2.78 -1.31
C PHE A 174 22.51 3.13 -1.15
N SER A 175 22.97 4.23 -1.76
CA SER A 175 24.32 4.73 -1.54
C SER A 175 24.53 5.15 -0.09
N GLY A 176 23.52 5.72 0.57
CA GLY A 176 23.54 6.00 2.00
C GLY A 176 23.76 4.72 2.84
N ILE A 177 23.08 3.63 2.46
CA ILE A 177 23.21 2.32 3.14
C ILE A 177 24.59 1.69 2.85
N PHE A 178 25.01 1.63 1.58
CA PHE A 178 26.20 0.85 1.19
C PHE A 178 27.52 1.63 1.28
N SER A 179 27.51 2.96 1.05
CA SER A 179 28.74 3.76 1.01
C SER A 179 29.14 4.33 2.38
N ASN A 180 28.16 4.60 3.25
CA ASN A 180 28.40 5.24 4.53
C ASN A 180 28.52 4.23 5.68
N VAL A 181 28.19 2.95 5.48
CA VAL A 181 28.40 1.91 6.47
C VAL A 181 29.89 1.60 6.56
N PRO A 182 30.57 1.75 7.71
CA PRO A 182 31.96 1.37 7.91
C PRO A 182 32.23 -0.12 7.68
N ASP A 183 33.49 -0.53 7.56
CA ASP A 183 33.82 -1.95 7.40
C ASP A 183 33.51 -2.73 8.67
N ASP A 184 33.80 -2.10 9.84
CA ASP A 184 33.52 -2.61 11.15
C ASP A 184 32.62 -1.63 11.91
N ILE A 185 31.50 -2.12 12.39
CA ILE A 185 30.56 -1.37 13.22
C ILE A 185 30.31 -2.16 14.48
N GLU A 186 30.50 -1.52 15.60
CA GLU A 186 30.08 -2.02 16.88
C GLU A 186 29.13 -1.02 17.53
N ILE A 187 27.97 -1.50 17.97
CA ILE A 187 26.97 -0.72 18.69
C ILE A 187 26.68 -1.43 19.99
N ARG A 188 26.76 -0.72 21.10
CA ARG A 188 26.46 -1.22 22.44
C ARG A 188 25.40 -0.34 23.10
N ASN A 189 24.34 -0.94 23.61
CA ASN A 189 23.24 -0.25 24.28
C ASN A 189 22.61 0.87 23.42
N PHE A 190 21.98 0.47 22.33
CA PHE A 190 21.31 1.42 21.43
C PHE A 190 19.80 1.38 21.67
N LEU A 191 19.20 2.53 21.97
CA LEU A 191 17.78 2.70 22.23
C LEU A 191 17.16 3.66 21.22
N VAL A 192 16.09 3.23 20.58
CA VAL A 192 15.19 4.11 19.83
C VAL A 192 13.89 4.22 20.61
N HIS A 193 13.52 5.42 20.97
CA HIS A 193 12.24 5.73 21.61
C HIS A 193 11.42 6.61 20.67
N ALA A 194 10.24 6.16 20.26
CA ALA A 194 9.29 6.91 19.46
C ALA A 194 8.01 7.12 20.28
N ALA A 195 7.66 8.37 20.54
CA ALA A 195 6.49 8.73 21.34
C ALA A 195 5.62 9.77 20.64
N SER A 196 4.32 9.65 20.85
CA SER A 196 3.31 10.64 20.50
C SER A 196 2.33 10.77 21.67
N ASP A 197 1.40 11.72 21.61
CA ASP A 197 0.41 11.96 22.67
C ASP A 197 -0.37 10.71 23.09
N THR A 198 -0.52 9.73 22.19
CA THR A 198 -1.33 8.53 22.42
C THR A 198 -0.54 7.22 22.43
N ASN A 199 0.69 7.21 21.93
CA ASN A 199 1.45 5.98 21.70
C ASN A 199 2.92 6.16 22.01
N SER A 200 3.53 5.13 22.63
CA SER A 200 4.96 5.04 22.86
C SER A 200 5.47 3.66 22.46
N VAL A 201 6.58 3.64 21.74
CA VAL A 201 7.28 2.44 21.30
C VAL A 201 8.76 2.60 21.57
N THR A 202 9.38 1.59 22.16
CA THR A 202 10.83 1.51 22.30
C THR A 202 11.39 0.32 21.55
N ALA A 203 12.55 0.50 20.93
CA ALA A 203 13.35 -0.58 20.37
C ALA A 203 14.76 -0.50 20.97
N PHE A 204 15.19 -1.58 21.59
CA PHE A 204 16.49 -1.67 22.26
C PHE A 204 17.34 -2.76 21.63
N LEU A 205 18.57 -2.41 21.27
CA LEU A 205 19.61 -3.28 20.76
C LEU A 205 20.74 -3.32 21.81
N PRO A 206 20.89 -4.40 22.57
CA PRO A 206 21.99 -4.55 23.53
C PRO A 206 23.36 -4.49 22.86
N SER A 207 23.47 -5.18 21.73
CA SER A 207 24.66 -5.20 20.89
C SER A 207 24.31 -5.42 19.42
N PHE A 208 25.07 -4.77 18.57
CA PHE A 208 25.07 -5.02 17.12
C PHE A 208 26.51 -4.92 16.63
N HIS A 209 26.94 -5.89 15.86
CA HIS A 209 28.29 -5.96 15.36
C HIS A 209 28.27 -6.40 13.89
N ILE A 210 29.03 -5.72 13.06
CA ILE A 210 29.32 -6.14 11.69
C ILE A 210 30.78 -6.57 11.64
N GLU A 211 31.02 -7.83 11.39
CA GLU A 211 32.36 -8.40 11.20
C GLU A 211 32.36 -9.32 9.96
N ASN A 212 33.37 -9.17 9.12
CA ASN A 212 33.50 -9.99 7.91
C ASN A 212 32.19 -9.99 7.07
N TYR A 213 31.56 -8.81 6.91
CA TYR A 213 30.31 -8.58 6.19
C TYR A 213 29.06 -9.18 6.85
N ARG A 214 29.16 -9.88 7.97
CA ARG A 214 28.05 -10.53 8.66
C ARG A 214 27.65 -9.74 9.90
N PHE A 215 26.35 -9.77 10.19
CA PHE A 215 25.82 -9.19 11.40
C PHE A 215 24.79 -10.10 12.08
N LEU A 216 24.75 -10.01 13.37
CA LEU A 216 23.73 -10.61 14.22
C LEU A 216 23.40 -9.63 15.33
N SER A 217 22.11 -9.42 15.58
CA SER A 217 21.64 -8.62 16.71
C SER A 217 20.37 -9.21 17.28
N VAL A 218 20.21 -8.96 18.56
CA VAL A 218 18.97 -9.18 19.31
C VAL A 218 18.27 -7.84 19.44
N VAL A 219 17.02 -7.77 19.04
CA VAL A 219 16.21 -6.56 19.16
C VAL A 219 15.09 -6.83 20.14
N THR A 220 14.99 -5.99 21.18
CA THR A 220 13.86 -6.01 22.10
C THR A 220 12.99 -4.80 21.83
N THR A 221 11.70 -5.02 21.53
CA THR A 221 10.74 -3.92 21.37
C THR A 221 9.74 -3.94 22.52
N SER A 222 9.26 -2.75 22.91
CA SER A 222 8.18 -2.59 23.88
C SER A 222 7.16 -1.58 23.35
N GLU A 223 5.91 -2.01 23.29
CA GLU A 223 4.76 -1.18 22.89
C GLU A 223 3.57 -1.49 23.81
N LYS A 224 2.98 -0.46 24.47
CA LYS A 224 1.83 -0.63 25.37
C LYS A 224 2.02 -1.78 26.36
N HIS A 225 3.17 -1.82 27.06
CA HIS A 225 3.57 -2.85 28.04
C HIS A 225 3.81 -4.27 27.47
N LYS A 226 3.72 -4.47 26.16
CA LYS A 226 4.09 -5.73 25.52
C LYS A 226 5.53 -5.69 25.08
N ARG A 227 6.34 -6.55 25.67
CA ARG A 227 7.74 -6.76 25.26
C ARG A 227 7.84 -7.92 24.30
N GLN A 228 8.71 -7.76 23.32
CA GLN A 228 9.01 -8.79 22.35
C GLN A 228 10.51 -8.78 22.06
N LEU A 229 11.08 -9.97 21.91
CA LEU A 229 12.45 -10.18 21.47
C LEU A 229 12.44 -10.87 20.11
N PHE A 230 13.27 -10.41 19.18
CA PHE A 230 13.51 -11.05 17.92
C PHE A 230 14.97 -10.90 17.47
N PHE A 231 15.40 -11.76 16.58
CA PHE A 231 16.73 -11.78 16.03
C PHE A 231 16.73 -11.15 14.65
N VAL A 232 17.79 -10.39 14.37
CA VAL A 232 18.10 -9.87 13.03
C VAL A 232 19.49 -10.34 12.69
N ARG A 233 19.63 -11.15 11.64
CA ARG A 233 20.92 -11.60 11.14
C ARG A 233 21.03 -11.39 9.66
N GLY A 234 22.24 -11.18 9.13
CA GLY A 234 22.42 -10.98 7.71
C GLY A 234 23.85 -10.73 7.29
N GLU A 235 23.96 -10.33 6.03
CA GLU A 235 25.23 -10.02 5.37
C GLU A 235 25.08 -8.77 4.52
N ILE A 236 26.10 -7.89 4.54
CA ILE A 236 26.15 -6.68 3.73
C ILE A 236 27.45 -6.61 2.95
N TYR A 237 27.37 -6.68 1.63
CA TYR A 237 28.52 -6.58 0.71
C TYR A 237 28.49 -5.23 0.00
N LYS A 238 29.21 -4.26 0.55
CA LYS A 238 29.19 -2.84 0.10
C LYS A 238 29.60 -2.68 -1.36
N SER A 239 30.70 -3.33 -1.77
CA SER A 239 31.23 -3.25 -3.13
C SER A 239 30.26 -3.81 -4.19
N ARG A 240 29.44 -4.78 -3.81
CA ARG A 240 28.42 -5.42 -4.65
C ARG A 240 27.05 -4.80 -4.48
N LYS A 241 26.89 -3.82 -3.57
CA LYS A 241 25.61 -3.25 -3.15
C LYS A 241 24.55 -4.34 -2.86
N LEU A 242 24.96 -5.38 -2.12
CA LEU A 242 24.13 -6.54 -1.77
C LEU A 242 23.90 -6.57 -0.26
N LEU A 243 22.63 -6.69 0.13
CA LEU A 243 22.18 -6.86 1.52
C LEU A 243 21.24 -8.04 1.60
N ASN A 244 21.57 -9.03 2.44
CA ASN A 244 20.69 -10.13 2.79
C ASN A 244 20.45 -10.08 4.30
N PHE A 245 19.19 -10.22 4.73
CA PHE A 245 18.89 -10.31 6.17
C PHE A 245 17.69 -11.18 6.45
N MET A 246 17.64 -11.69 7.65
CA MET A 246 16.54 -12.48 8.19
C MET A 246 16.10 -11.91 9.55
N VAL A 247 14.80 -11.84 9.74
CA VAL A 247 14.17 -11.43 11.02
C VAL A 247 13.26 -12.57 11.49
N TYR A 248 13.43 -13.02 12.73
CA TYR A 248 12.63 -14.09 13.33
C TYR A 248 12.61 -14.00 14.87
N ALA A 249 11.56 -14.50 15.48
CA ALA A 249 11.47 -14.57 16.94
C ALA A 249 11.87 -15.97 17.47
N PRO A 250 12.32 -16.09 18.73
CA PRO A 250 12.64 -17.39 19.36
C PRO A 250 11.37 -18.22 19.57
N GLN A 251 11.54 -19.52 19.83
CA GLN A 251 10.48 -20.44 20.22
C GLN A 251 9.24 -20.47 19.32
N ARG A 252 9.39 -20.22 18.01
CA ARG A 252 8.31 -20.14 17.03
C ARG A 252 7.27 -19.05 17.34
N GLN A 253 7.62 -18.05 18.13
CA GLN A 253 6.77 -16.88 18.33
C GLN A 253 6.74 -16.03 17.06
N LYS A 254 5.65 -15.26 16.88
CA LYS A 254 5.58 -14.32 15.75
C LYS A 254 6.31 -13.01 16.06
N VAL A 255 6.99 -12.47 15.07
CA VAL A 255 7.48 -11.09 15.10
C VAL A 255 6.31 -10.16 14.87
N HIS A 256 6.02 -9.28 15.84
CA HIS A 256 5.05 -8.21 15.71
C HIS A 256 5.75 -6.94 15.24
N VAL A 257 5.30 -6.35 14.14
CA VAL A 257 5.88 -5.09 13.68
C VAL A 257 5.39 -3.95 14.60
N PRO A 258 6.29 -3.33 15.37
CA PRO A 258 5.90 -2.29 16.32
C PRO A 258 5.43 -1.01 15.60
N TYR A 259 4.70 -0.13 16.29
CA TYR A 259 4.25 1.18 15.84
C TYR A 259 3.15 1.18 14.77
N ILE A 260 3.12 0.18 13.87
CA ILE A 260 2.14 0.15 12.76
C ILE A 260 0.72 -0.01 13.31
N ARG A 261 0.56 -0.88 14.31
CA ARG A 261 -0.76 -1.13 14.91
C ARG A 261 -1.30 0.08 15.66
N SER A 262 -0.47 0.72 16.45
CA SER A 262 -0.88 1.87 17.25
C SER A 262 -1.17 3.11 16.41
N LYS A 263 -0.41 3.32 15.33
CA LYS A 263 -0.55 4.49 14.46
C LYS A 263 -1.64 4.34 13.40
N TYR A 264 -1.73 3.16 12.79
CA TYR A 264 -2.60 2.95 11.62
C TYR A 264 -3.72 1.94 11.87
N GLY A 265 -3.79 1.31 13.06
CA GLY A 265 -4.71 0.21 13.32
C GLY A 265 -4.39 -1.06 12.53
N PHE A 266 -3.22 -1.14 11.91
CA PHE A 266 -2.78 -2.23 11.05
C PHE A 266 -1.90 -3.21 11.80
N ARG A 267 -2.38 -4.44 12.01
CA ARG A 267 -1.59 -5.54 12.56
C ARG A 267 -0.82 -6.24 11.45
N CYS A 268 0.46 -6.44 11.65
CA CYS A 268 1.35 -7.18 10.77
C CYS A 268 2.28 -8.04 11.61
N ASP A 269 2.05 -9.33 11.62
CA ASP A 269 2.85 -10.30 12.37
C ASP A 269 3.36 -11.37 11.41
N PHE A 270 4.54 -11.92 11.63
CA PHE A 270 5.10 -12.99 10.79
C PHE A 270 6.00 -13.92 11.62
N ASP A 271 6.25 -15.13 11.11
CA ASP A 271 7.17 -16.08 11.74
C ASP A 271 8.62 -15.76 11.35
N THR A 272 8.88 -15.64 10.06
CA THR A 272 10.20 -15.31 9.51
C THR A 272 10.05 -14.41 8.30
N LEU A 273 10.88 -13.38 8.23
CA LEU A 273 11.12 -12.55 7.07
C LEU A 273 12.55 -12.74 6.61
N TYR A 274 12.76 -13.24 5.42
CA TYR A 274 14.03 -13.17 4.70
C TYR A 274 13.91 -12.12 3.60
N ALA A 275 14.91 -11.23 3.47
CA ALA A 275 14.98 -10.24 2.42
C ALA A 275 16.41 -10.16 1.86
N GLY A 276 16.52 -10.33 0.55
CA GLY A 276 17.73 -10.12 -0.22
C GLY A 276 17.52 -8.97 -1.19
N ILE A 277 18.45 -8.02 -1.24
CA ILE A 277 18.40 -6.84 -2.10
C ILE A 277 19.77 -6.65 -2.74
N ALA A 278 19.82 -6.66 -4.07
CA ALA A 278 20.99 -6.31 -4.88
C ALA A 278 20.68 -5.09 -5.73
N VAL A 279 21.58 -4.12 -5.74
CA VAL A 279 21.39 -2.83 -6.44
C VAL A 279 22.50 -2.61 -7.45
N GLU A 280 22.12 -2.38 -8.70
CA GLU A 280 23.04 -2.12 -9.82
C GLU A 280 22.70 -0.79 -10.49
N GLY A 281 23.71 -0.12 -11.06
CA GLY A 281 23.51 1.14 -11.77
C GLY A 281 23.84 2.37 -10.92
N ASN A 282 23.25 3.51 -11.29
CA ASN A 282 23.57 4.82 -10.74
C ASN A 282 22.31 5.74 -10.71
N SER A 283 22.54 7.02 -10.42
CA SER A 283 21.50 8.06 -10.34
C SER A 283 20.71 8.32 -11.63
N SER A 284 21.13 7.81 -12.78
CA SER A 284 20.41 7.95 -14.05
C SER A 284 19.53 6.74 -14.36
N ALA A 285 20.01 5.54 -14.03
CA ALA A 285 19.30 4.28 -14.20
C ALA A 285 19.73 3.28 -13.12
N LEU A 286 18.77 2.78 -12.39
CA LEU A 286 18.96 1.86 -11.28
C LEU A 286 18.15 0.57 -11.51
N ARG A 287 18.77 -0.56 -11.22
CA ARG A 287 18.12 -1.87 -11.17
C ARG A 287 18.22 -2.40 -9.75
N ILE A 288 17.10 -2.87 -9.22
CA ILE A 288 17.02 -3.46 -7.89
C ILE A 288 16.46 -4.87 -8.07
N ASN A 289 17.26 -5.85 -7.72
CA ASN A 289 16.85 -7.25 -7.70
C ASN A 289 16.60 -7.65 -6.24
N GLY A 290 15.43 -8.23 -5.97
CA GLY A 290 15.05 -8.62 -4.62
C GLY A 290 14.54 -10.05 -4.58
N GLU A 291 15.03 -10.84 -3.61
CA GLU A 291 14.47 -12.14 -3.26
C GLU A 291 14.02 -12.11 -1.81
N ASN A 292 12.71 -12.29 -1.60
CA ASN A 292 12.12 -12.12 -0.29
C ASN A 292 11.19 -13.31 0.01
N LEU A 293 11.22 -13.76 1.25
CA LEU A 293 10.39 -14.84 1.74
C LEU A 293 9.79 -14.45 3.08
N ILE A 294 8.46 -14.49 3.17
CA ILE A 294 7.72 -14.25 4.40
C ILE A 294 6.93 -15.51 4.74
N THR A 295 7.07 -16.01 5.96
CA THR A 295 6.31 -17.17 6.45
C THR A 295 5.41 -16.76 7.61
N GLY A 296 4.24 -17.39 7.70
CA GLY A 296 3.29 -17.19 8.79
C GLY A 296 2.79 -15.76 8.94
N LEU A 297 2.67 -15.02 7.83
CA LEU A 297 2.20 -13.63 7.85
C LEU A 297 0.74 -13.57 8.28
N VAL A 298 0.43 -12.71 9.24
CA VAL A 298 -0.91 -12.37 9.70
C VAL A 298 -1.13 -10.89 9.53
N LEU A 299 -2.16 -10.53 8.78
CA LEU A 299 -2.58 -9.15 8.59
C LEU A 299 -3.98 -8.94 9.18
N ASN A 300 -4.18 -7.82 9.85
CA ASN A 300 -5.52 -7.39 10.28
C ASN A 300 -5.64 -5.87 10.16
N HIS A 301 -6.68 -5.44 9.48
CA HIS A 301 -7.08 -4.04 9.40
C HIS A 301 -8.54 -3.94 8.93
N LYS A 302 -9.32 -3.07 9.56
CA LYS A 302 -10.77 -2.90 9.29
C LYS A 302 -11.15 -2.68 7.81
N LYS A 303 -10.23 -2.14 6.98
CA LYS A 303 -10.44 -1.97 5.54
C LYS A 303 -10.07 -3.20 4.72
N ILE A 304 -9.26 -4.11 5.28
CA ILE A 304 -8.83 -5.33 4.58
C ILE A 304 -9.83 -6.45 4.84
N ALA A 305 -10.00 -6.84 6.12
CA ALA A 305 -10.94 -7.86 6.56
C ALA A 305 -11.32 -7.60 8.01
N LEU A 306 -12.46 -8.18 8.45
CA LEU A 306 -12.91 -8.11 9.87
C LEU A 306 -12.13 -9.08 10.76
N SER A 307 -11.69 -10.21 10.19
CA SER A 307 -10.89 -11.23 10.85
C SER A 307 -9.41 -11.12 10.45
N ASP A 308 -8.55 -11.82 11.18
CA ASP A 308 -7.16 -12.00 10.80
C ASP A 308 -7.05 -12.71 9.44
N VAL A 309 -6.19 -12.18 8.57
CA VAL A 309 -5.88 -12.76 7.26
C VAL A 309 -4.55 -13.49 7.35
N PHE A 310 -4.56 -14.77 7.06
CA PHE A 310 -3.41 -15.67 7.23
C PHE A 310 -2.76 -16.02 5.89
N PHE A 311 -1.45 -15.78 5.81
CA PHE A 311 -0.62 -16.17 4.69
C PHE A 311 0.46 -17.15 5.15
N LYS A 312 0.39 -18.38 4.68
CA LYS A 312 1.35 -19.43 5.10
C LYS A 312 2.76 -19.15 4.62
N LYS A 313 2.92 -18.83 3.34
CA LYS A 313 4.22 -18.56 2.71
C LYS A 313 4.06 -17.64 1.51
N ILE A 314 4.73 -16.50 1.53
CA ILE A 314 4.82 -15.55 0.41
C ILE A 314 6.26 -15.50 -0.05
N ALA A 315 6.50 -15.74 -1.33
CA ALA A 315 7.80 -15.56 -1.96
C ALA A 315 7.71 -14.46 -3.03
N LEU A 316 8.65 -13.53 -2.99
CA LEU A 316 8.71 -12.41 -3.92
C LEU A 316 10.09 -12.40 -4.59
N LYS A 317 10.12 -12.55 -5.91
CA LYS A 317 11.28 -12.24 -6.72
C LYS A 317 11.00 -10.96 -7.47
N LEU A 318 11.66 -9.89 -7.09
CA LEU A 318 11.39 -8.55 -7.59
C LEU A 318 12.50 -8.10 -8.51
N ASN A 319 12.18 -7.71 -9.72
CA ASN A 319 13.08 -7.06 -10.67
C ASN A 319 12.55 -5.66 -10.93
N ILE A 320 13.11 -4.68 -10.23
CA ILE A 320 12.65 -3.30 -10.29
C ILE A 320 13.65 -2.48 -11.11
N ARG A 321 13.15 -1.72 -12.08
CA ARG A 321 13.91 -0.72 -12.81
C ARG A 321 13.43 0.67 -12.44
N ALA A 322 14.35 1.55 -12.12
CA ALA A 322 14.07 2.96 -11.90
C ALA A 322 14.89 3.80 -12.86
N SER A 323 14.26 4.77 -13.49
CA SER A 323 14.90 5.78 -14.32
C SER A 323 14.62 7.17 -13.75
N ARG A 324 14.90 8.20 -14.51
CA ARG A 324 14.54 9.57 -14.18
C ARG A 324 13.02 9.70 -13.99
N ASP A 325 12.21 9.12 -14.90
CA ASP A 325 10.80 9.46 -15.06
C ASP A 325 9.84 8.38 -14.54
N PHE A 326 10.33 7.17 -14.25
CA PHE A 326 9.48 6.07 -13.82
C PHE A 326 10.17 5.08 -12.89
N VAL A 327 9.32 4.32 -12.17
CA VAL A 327 9.68 3.07 -11.51
C VAL A 327 8.84 1.96 -12.14
N GLU A 328 9.48 0.83 -12.42
CA GLU A 328 8.89 -0.30 -13.11
C GLU A 328 9.22 -1.60 -12.38
N LEU A 329 8.21 -2.40 -12.10
CA LEU A 329 8.34 -3.81 -11.75
C LEU A 329 8.27 -4.62 -13.06
N ASP A 330 9.37 -5.24 -13.43
CA ASP A 330 9.51 -6.01 -14.66
C ASP A 330 8.69 -7.30 -14.61
N SER A 331 8.17 -7.76 -15.76
CA SER A 331 7.39 -9.00 -15.90
C SER A 331 8.15 -10.28 -15.51
N ASN A 332 9.49 -10.22 -15.40
CA ASN A 332 10.29 -11.32 -14.83
C ASN A 332 10.20 -11.41 -13.30
N SER A 333 9.52 -10.44 -12.67
CA SER A 333 9.19 -10.52 -11.25
C SER A 333 8.17 -11.63 -11.01
N LEU A 334 8.29 -12.28 -9.85
CA LEU A 334 7.38 -13.35 -9.44
C LEU A 334 6.81 -13.01 -8.05
N ILE A 335 5.51 -13.04 -7.93
CA ILE A 335 4.80 -13.01 -6.64
C ILE A 335 4.15 -14.37 -6.47
N ALA A 336 4.63 -15.16 -5.51
CA ALA A 336 4.10 -16.48 -5.24
C ALA A 336 3.50 -16.55 -3.84
N TYR A 337 2.32 -17.14 -3.75
CA TYR A 337 1.64 -17.45 -2.51
C TYR A 337 1.21 -18.91 -2.50
N ASN A 338 1.76 -19.72 -1.62
CA ASN A 338 1.61 -21.17 -1.60
C ASN A 338 1.94 -21.78 -2.97
N ARG A 339 0.92 -22.32 -3.68
CA ARG A 339 1.03 -22.92 -5.01
C ARG A 339 0.61 -21.98 -6.14
N PHE A 340 0.11 -20.80 -5.81
CA PHE A 340 -0.32 -19.77 -6.78
C PHE A 340 0.81 -18.78 -7.01
N ALA A 341 1.11 -18.47 -8.25
CA ALA A 341 2.13 -17.51 -8.62
C ALA A 341 1.66 -16.60 -9.75
N LEU A 342 2.14 -15.37 -9.77
CA LEU A 342 1.87 -14.36 -10.80
C LEU A 342 3.14 -13.64 -11.20
N ASN A 343 3.21 -13.23 -12.47
CA ASN A 343 4.26 -12.38 -13.03
C ASN A 343 3.65 -11.02 -13.43
N PRO A 344 3.48 -10.10 -12.48
CA PRO A 344 2.90 -8.80 -12.78
C PRO A 344 3.94 -7.88 -13.42
N TYR A 345 3.51 -7.09 -14.39
CA TYR A 345 4.21 -5.92 -14.87
C TYR A 345 3.55 -4.68 -14.31
N ILE A 346 4.29 -3.80 -13.63
CA ILE A 346 3.77 -2.54 -13.09
C ILE A 346 4.73 -1.43 -13.47
N LYS A 347 4.22 -0.35 -14.07
CA LYS A 347 5.00 0.85 -14.34
C LYS A 347 4.28 2.07 -13.80
N ALA A 348 4.98 2.90 -13.04
CA ALA A 348 4.42 4.12 -12.47
C ALA A 348 5.36 5.30 -12.69
N CYS A 349 4.80 6.45 -13.06
CA CYS A 349 5.44 7.74 -13.00
C CYS A 349 4.54 8.74 -12.29
N HIS A 350 5.12 9.77 -11.68
CA HIS A 350 4.38 10.76 -10.90
C HIS A 350 4.46 12.15 -11.50
N LYS A 351 5.57 12.48 -12.16
CA LYS A 351 5.77 13.78 -12.80
C LYS A 351 6.29 13.61 -14.23
N PRO A 352 5.89 14.47 -15.15
CA PRO A 352 5.00 15.64 -14.98
C PRO A 352 3.56 15.26 -14.64
N VAL A 353 3.12 14.04 -14.99
CA VAL A 353 1.76 13.51 -14.79
C VAL A 353 1.81 12.14 -14.17
N VAL A 354 0.86 11.81 -13.31
CA VAL A 354 0.72 10.46 -12.76
C VAL A 354 0.20 9.53 -13.84
N LYS A 355 1.03 8.53 -14.21
CA LYS A 355 0.64 7.44 -15.11
C LYS A 355 0.89 6.12 -14.43
N ILE A 356 -0.05 5.20 -14.53
CA ILE A 356 0.03 3.87 -13.93
C ILE A 356 -0.34 2.84 -14.99
N ARG A 357 0.54 1.87 -15.19
CA ARG A 357 0.29 0.72 -16.05
C ARG A 357 0.47 -0.56 -15.24
N LEU A 358 -0.53 -1.44 -15.31
CA LEU A 358 -0.48 -2.78 -14.73
C LEU A 358 -0.86 -3.79 -15.82
N LYS A 359 -0.05 -4.85 -15.95
CA LYS A 359 -0.38 -5.99 -16.83
C LYS A 359 -0.16 -7.29 -16.08
N ILE A 360 -1.11 -8.19 -16.18
CA ILE A 360 -1.01 -9.58 -15.72
C ILE A 360 -1.55 -10.43 -16.86
N ASN A 361 -0.85 -11.48 -17.24
CA ASN A 361 -1.35 -12.52 -18.12
C ASN A 361 -0.70 -13.83 -17.66
N HIS A 362 -1.46 -14.63 -16.92
CA HIS A 362 -0.93 -15.83 -16.30
C HIS A 362 -1.97 -16.94 -16.32
N GLU A 363 -1.52 -18.16 -16.67
CA GLU A 363 -2.31 -19.38 -16.63
C GLU A 363 -1.85 -20.25 -15.45
N PHE A 364 -2.79 -20.80 -14.72
CA PHE A 364 -2.53 -21.63 -13.55
C PHE A 364 -3.59 -22.73 -13.39
N THR A 365 -3.27 -23.76 -12.63
CA THR A 365 -4.24 -24.79 -12.26
C THR A 365 -5.31 -24.19 -11.33
N ALA A 366 -6.59 -24.41 -11.63
CA ALA A 366 -7.69 -23.87 -10.83
C ALA A 366 -7.57 -24.24 -9.34
N GLN A 367 -7.25 -25.50 -9.03
CA GLN A 367 -7.08 -25.94 -7.65
C GLN A 367 -5.96 -25.16 -6.92
N ASN A 368 -4.87 -24.79 -7.60
CA ASN A 368 -3.80 -23.99 -6.99
C ASN A 368 -4.27 -22.60 -6.55
N LEU A 369 -5.17 -21.97 -7.31
CA LEU A 369 -5.79 -20.72 -6.89
C LEU A 369 -6.60 -20.90 -5.61
N PHE A 370 -7.55 -21.84 -5.62
CA PHE A 370 -8.48 -22.02 -4.49
C PHE A 370 -7.76 -22.50 -3.22
N GLU A 371 -6.76 -23.38 -3.32
CA GLU A 371 -5.93 -23.81 -2.17
C GLU A 371 -4.99 -22.69 -1.68
N SER A 372 -4.77 -21.67 -2.48
CA SER A 372 -3.94 -20.52 -2.12
C SER A 372 -4.75 -19.31 -1.64
N LEU A 373 -6.08 -19.37 -1.60
CA LEU A 373 -6.86 -18.26 -1.05
C LEU A 373 -6.52 -18.05 0.44
N PRO A 374 -6.22 -16.80 0.86
CA PRO A 374 -5.82 -16.54 2.24
C PRO A 374 -6.94 -16.85 3.22
N GLY A 375 -6.61 -17.56 4.30
CA GLY A 375 -7.54 -17.80 5.40
C GLY A 375 -8.03 -16.48 5.99
N GLY A 376 -9.32 -16.41 6.33
CA GLY A 376 -9.97 -15.19 6.84
C GLY A 376 -10.48 -14.22 5.78
N MET A 377 -10.26 -14.50 4.47
CA MET A 377 -10.78 -13.67 3.37
C MET A 377 -11.85 -14.34 2.52
N PHE A 378 -11.75 -15.66 2.31
CA PHE A 378 -12.53 -16.39 1.32
C PHE A 378 -13.19 -17.63 1.96
N GLY A 379 -13.98 -17.38 3.01
CA GLY A 379 -14.57 -18.45 3.83
C GLY A 379 -15.49 -19.39 3.06
N ASN A 380 -16.26 -18.88 2.10
CA ASN A 380 -17.19 -19.67 1.29
C ASN A 380 -16.50 -20.73 0.43
N PHE A 381 -15.24 -20.51 0.05
CA PHE A 381 -14.46 -21.42 -0.78
C PHE A 381 -13.69 -22.47 0.02
N ALA A 382 -13.73 -22.44 1.36
CA ALA A 382 -12.96 -23.37 2.19
C ALA A 382 -13.31 -24.82 1.87
N GLY A 383 -12.31 -25.61 1.43
CA GLY A 383 -12.48 -27.03 1.08
C GLY A 383 -13.01 -27.31 -0.32
N ILE A 384 -13.17 -26.29 -1.18
CA ILE A 384 -13.57 -26.49 -2.59
C ILE A 384 -12.54 -27.38 -3.35
N LYS A 385 -13.03 -28.26 -4.21
CA LYS A 385 -12.22 -29.06 -5.12
C LYS A 385 -12.60 -28.76 -6.56
N THR A 386 -11.59 -28.49 -7.37
CA THR A 386 -11.74 -28.08 -8.77
C THR A 386 -10.77 -28.83 -9.66
N LYS A 387 -11.06 -28.88 -10.97
CA LYS A 387 -10.12 -29.30 -12.02
C LYS A 387 -10.06 -28.28 -13.12
N GLY A 388 -9.11 -28.47 -14.06
CA GLY A 388 -8.89 -27.59 -15.19
C GLY A 388 -7.95 -26.43 -14.86
N LYS A 389 -7.83 -25.50 -15.80
CA LYS A 389 -6.96 -24.34 -15.73
C LYS A 389 -7.76 -23.06 -15.77
N LEU A 390 -7.19 -22.02 -15.16
CA LEU A 390 -7.69 -20.65 -15.22
C LEU A 390 -6.61 -19.75 -15.80
N ARG A 391 -7.03 -18.78 -16.61
CA ARG A 391 -6.18 -17.71 -17.13
C ARG A 391 -6.70 -16.36 -16.63
N LEU A 392 -5.85 -15.67 -15.88
CA LEU A 392 -6.07 -14.28 -15.46
C LEU A 392 -5.39 -13.34 -16.44
N SER A 393 -6.15 -12.46 -17.07
CA SER A 393 -5.63 -11.36 -17.88
C SER A 393 -6.14 -10.06 -17.30
N VAL A 394 -5.21 -9.14 -16.97
CA VAL A 394 -5.53 -7.79 -16.51
C VAL A 394 -4.66 -6.82 -17.29
N ASN A 395 -5.27 -5.80 -17.85
CA ASN A 395 -4.60 -4.68 -18.47
C ASN A 395 -5.21 -3.38 -17.96
N PHE A 396 -4.40 -2.58 -17.28
CA PHE A 396 -4.80 -1.30 -16.73
C PHE A 396 -3.77 -0.25 -17.16
N ASP A 397 -4.21 0.80 -17.84
CA ASP A 397 -3.34 1.91 -18.30
C ASP A 397 -4.07 3.23 -18.05
N LEU A 398 -3.65 3.93 -16.99
CA LEU A 398 -4.24 5.18 -16.54
C LEU A 398 -3.29 6.34 -16.78
N ASP A 399 -3.79 7.38 -17.42
CA ASP A 399 -3.18 8.71 -17.47
C ASP A 399 -4.05 9.70 -16.69
N MET A 400 -3.56 10.17 -15.53
CA MET A 400 -4.31 11.12 -14.69
C MET A 400 -4.53 12.50 -15.34
N HIS A 401 -3.82 12.81 -16.44
CA HIS A 401 -4.06 14.02 -17.22
C HIS A 401 -5.26 13.86 -18.18
N GLN A 402 -5.51 12.62 -18.61
CA GLN A 402 -6.61 12.27 -19.50
C GLN A 402 -7.34 11.02 -18.96
N PRO A 403 -8.08 11.15 -17.83
CA PRO A 403 -8.75 10.00 -17.21
C PRO A 403 -9.69 9.25 -18.14
N ASP A 404 -10.34 9.94 -19.08
CA ASP A 404 -11.26 9.35 -20.06
C ASP A 404 -10.55 8.37 -21.01
N SER A 405 -9.22 8.50 -21.19
CA SER A 405 -8.40 7.56 -21.97
C SER A 405 -8.05 6.27 -21.23
N LEU A 406 -8.56 6.06 -20.02
CA LEU A 406 -8.32 4.86 -19.22
C LEU A 406 -8.63 3.60 -20.03
N ARG A 407 -7.64 2.71 -20.15
CA ARG A 407 -7.82 1.35 -20.66
C ARG A 407 -7.84 0.41 -19.48
N PHE A 408 -8.94 -0.28 -19.30
CA PHE A 408 -9.10 -1.28 -18.27
C PHE A 408 -9.81 -2.49 -18.81
N ASP A 409 -9.11 -3.62 -18.81
CA ASP A 409 -9.62 -4.93 -19.17
C ASP A 409 -9.21 -5.92 -18.07
N ALA A 410 -10.15 -6.74 -17.64
CA ALA A 410 -9.90 -7.77 -16.63
C ALA A 410 -10.76 -8.99 -16.93
N THR A 411 -10.15 -10.14 -17.19
CA THR A 411 -10.84 -11.40 -17.48
C THR A 411 -10.23 -12.53 -16.68
N LEU A 412 -11.09 -13.43 -16.21
CA LEU A 412 -10.72 -14.73 -15.66
C LEU A 412 -11.44 -15.81 -16.47
N THR A 413 -10.71 -16.54 -17.31
CA THR A 413 -11.30 -17.55 -18.20
C THR A 413 -10.91 -18.95 -17.77
N GLY A 414 -11.87 -19.88 -17.85
CA GLY A 414 -11.65 -21.29 -17.55
C GLY A 414 -11.38 -22.11 -18.80
N LYS A 415 -10.37 -23.00 -18.73
CA LYS A 415 -10.16 -24.07 -19.72
C LYS A 415 -10.37 -25.39 -19.02
N ASP A 416 -11.40 -26.13 -19.45
CA ASP A 416 -11.82 -27.41 -18.84
C ASP A 416 -12.09 -27.28 -17.32
N PHE A 417 -12.49 -26.07 -16.88
CA PHE A 417 -12.72 -25.77 -15.49
C PHE A 417 -14.03 -26.39 -15.00
N GLN A 418 -13.96 -27.16 -13.92
CA GLN A 418 -15.11 -27.77 -13.28
C GLN A 418 -14.95 -27.77 -11.76
N ILE A 419 -16.07 -27.61 -11.06
CA ILE A 419 -16.16 -27.81 -9.62
C ILE A 419 -16.44 -29.28 -9.36
N ILE A 420 -15.51 -29.97 -8.70
CA ILE A 420 -15.67 -31.39 -8.34
C ILE A 420 -16.42 -31.53 -7.02
N LYS A 421 -16.16 -30.63 -6.07
CA LYS A 421 -16.82 -30.56 -4.78
C LYS A 421 -16.91 -29.11 -4.34
N TYR A 422 -18.08 -28.68 -3.91
CA TYR A 422 -18.26 -27.36 -3.30
C TYR A 422 -17.50 -27.27 -1.96
N GLY A 423 -17.13 -26.05 -1.58
CA GLY A 423 -16.49 -25.76 -0.31
C GLY A 423 -17.50 -25.65 0.84
N ALA A 424 -17.27 -24.71 1.73
CA ALA A 424 -18.17 -24.42 2.83
C ALA A 424 -19.57 -24.00 2.37
N THR A 425 -19.69 -23.44 1.14
CA THR A 425 -20.96 -22.98 0.57
C THR A 425 -21.21 -23.65 -0.79
N ASP A 426 -22.40 -24.21 -0.96
CA ASP A 426 -22.92 -24.63 -2.25
C ASP A 426 -23.71 -23.47 -2.88
N PHE A 427 -23.12 -22.84 -3.87
CA PHE A 427 -23.72 -21.67 -4.51
C PHE A 427 -25.00 -21.97 -5.30
N ARG A 428 -25.31 -23.25 -5.58
CA ARG A 428 -26.56 -23.67 -6.24
C ARG A 428 -27.80 -23.51 -5.35
N MET A 429 -27.60 -23.25 -4.04
CA MET A 429 -28.71 -22.98 -3.11
C MET A 429 -29.65 -21.86 -3.57
N ILE A 430 -29.13 -20.94 -4.41
CA ILE A 430 -29.89 -19.81 -4.97
C ILE A 430 -31.06 -20.28 -5.88
N ASN A 431 -31.03 -21.51 -6.38
CA ASN A 431 -32.08 -22.05 -7.25
C ASN A 431 -33.33 -22.52 -6.47
N GLY A 432 -33.21 -22.76 -5.18
CA GLY A 432 -34.28 -23.19 -4.30
C GLY A 432 -34.70 -22.12 -3.31
N SER A 433 -35.52 -22.55 -2.32
CA SER A 433 -35.84 -21.71 -1.18
C SER A 433 -34.71 -21.77 -0.15
N PHE A 434 -34.34 -20.62 0.40
CA PHE A 434 -33.34 -20.52 1.45
C PHE A 434 -33.70 -19.46 2.49
N SER A 435 -33.22 -19.64 3.71
CA SER A 435 -33.36 -18.64 4.77
C SER A 435 -32.37 -17.51 4.59
N HIS A 436 -32.85 -16.28 4.63
CA HIS A 436 -32.04 -15.08 4.61
C HIS A 436 -32.21 -14.26 5.88
N THR A 437 -31.11 -13.79 6.48
CA THR A 437 -31.15 -12.88 7.61
C THR A 437 -30.61 -11.51 7.19
N ALA A 438 -31.45 -10.50 7.28
CA ALA A 438 -31.11 -9.12 7.02
C ALA A 438 -30.37 -8.50 8.22
N TYR A 439 -29.30 -7.75 7.96
CA TYR A 439 -28.49 -7.11 8.97
C TYR A 439 -28.47 -5.59 8.79
N VAL A 440 -28.50 -4.85 9.92
CA VAL A 440 -28.33 -3.40 9.99
C VAL A 440 -27.24 -3.10 11.00
N ASN A 441 -26.20 -2.40 10.56
CA ASN A 441 -25.02 -2.09 11.39
C ASN A 441 -24.43 -3.33 12.09
N GLY A 442 -24.46 -4.48 11.40
CA GLY A 442 -23.94 -5.75 11.92
C GLY A 442 -24.89 -6.51 12.86
N LEU A 443 -26.06 -5.96 13.19
CA LEU A 443 -27.08 -6.62 14.01
C LEU A 443 -28.14 -7.26 13.13
N PRO A 444 -28.58 -8.52 13.41
CA PRO A 444 -29.68 -9.15 12.70
C PRO A 444 -30.98 -8.42 13.01
N VAL A 445 -31.77 -8.08 11.99
CA VAL A 445 -33.03 -7.34 12.16
C VAL A 445 -34.25 -8.16 11.72
N ARG A 446 -34.08 -9.06 10.76
CA ARG A 446 -35.17 -9.90 10.25
C ARG A 446 -34.63 -11.13 9.54
N SER A 447 -35.27 -12.28 9.75
CA SER A 447 -35.05 -13.49 8.97
C SER A 447 -36.32 -13.86 8.21
N PHE A 448 -36.17 -14.25 6.94
CA PHE A 448 -37.27 -14.65 6.07
C PHE A 448 -36.80 -15.65 5.01
N ILE A 449 -37.73 -16.39 4.43
CA ILE A 449 -37.44 -17.33 3.35
C ILE A 449 -37.47 -16.59 2.02
N VAL A 450 -36.45 -16.79 1.19
CA VAL A 450 -36.40 -16.33 -0.20
C VAL A 450 -36.58 -17.56 -1.10
N GLY A 451 -37.67 -17.59 -1.84
CA GLY A 451 -38.01 -18.71 -2.72
C GLY A 451 -39.49 -19.06 -2.66
N PRO A 452 -39.92 -20.04 -3.46
CA PRO A 452 -41.36 -20.42 -3.60
C PRO A 452 -42.08 -20.80 -2.31
N ASP A 453 -41.34 -21.23 -1.29
CA ASP A 453 -41.93 -21.57 0.02
C ASP A 453 -42.37 -20.34 0.83
N ASN A 454 -42.08 -19.15 0.37
CA ASN A 454 -42.54 -17.91 0.97
C ASN A 454 -43.76 -17.39 0.17
N PRO A 455 -44.97 -17.25 0.77
CA PRO A 455 -46.14 -16.72 0.07
C PRO A 455 -45.98 -15.32 -0.51
N ALA A 456 -45.05 -14.51 0.05
CA ALA A 456 -44.74 -13.18 -0.45
C ALA A 456 -43.72 -13.19 -1.61
N TYR A 457 -43.18 -14.36 -1.98
CA TYR A 457 -42.25 -14.46 -3.10
C TYR A 457 -43.00 -14.29 -4.42
N THR A 458 -42.49 -13.42 -5.29
CA THR A 458 -43.13 -13.12 -6.56
C THR A 458 -42.27 -13.68 -7.71
N PRO A 459 -42.76 -14.67 -8.47
CA PRO A 459 -42.12 -15.14 -9.70
C PRO A 459 -41.86 -14.01 -10.69
N LEU A 460 -40.79 -14.11 -11.49
CA LEU A 460 -40.32 -13.03 -12.35
C LEU A 460 -41.40 -12.60 -13.39
N GLU A 461 -42.19 -13.55 -13.88
CA GLU A 461 -43.32 -13.30 -14.80
C GLU A 461 -44.47 -12.51 -14.17
N MET A 462 -44.59 -12.57 -12.85
CA MET A 462 -45.63 -11.85 -12.07
C MET A 462 -45.19 -10.45 -11.64
N ILE A 463 -43.98 -10.00 -12.05
CA ILE A 463 -43.47 -8.66 -11.79
C ILE A 463 -43.69 -7.80 -13.03
N SER A 464 -44.15 -6.54 -12.81
CA SER A 464 -44.33 -5.55 -13.91
C SER A 464 -43.13 -5.48 -14.84
N PRO A 465 -43.31 -5.55 -16.16
CA PRO A 465 -42.22 -5.37 -17.12
C PRO A 465 -41.55 -4.01 -16.94
N TYR A 466 -42.30 -2.97 -16.58
CA TYR A 466 -41.74 -1.65 -16.29
C TYR A 466 -40.72 -1.69 -15.13
N LEU A 467 -41.02 -2.41 -14.03
CA LEU A 467 -40.10 -2.51 -12.91
C LEU A 467 -38.85 -3.30 -13.29
N LYS A 468 -39.03 -4.43 -13.98
CA LYS A 468 -37.87 -5.23 -14.45
C LYS A 468 -36.94 -4.38 -15.30
N ASP A 469 -37.44 -3.64 -16.26
CA ASP A 469 -36.61 -2.83 -17.14
C ASP A 469 -36.04 -1.60 -16.45
N ALA A 470 -36.81 -0.91 -15.60
CA ALA A 470 -36.30 0.24 -14.85
C ALA A 470 -35.13 -0.13 -13.94
N VAL A 471 -35.20 -1.27 -13.24
CA VAL A 471 -34.11 -1.76 -12.37
C VAL A 471 -32.90 -2.18 -13.20
N LEU A 472 -33.07 -2.91 -14.31
CA LEU A 472 -31.97 -3.28 -15.19
C LEU A 472 -31.26 -2.05 -15.75
N ILE A 473 -32.01 -1.08 -16.25
CA ILE A 473 -31.44 0.13 -16.86
C ILE A 473 -30.71 0.98 -15.81
N SER A 474 -31.25 1.06 -14.60
CA SER A 474 -30.67 1.82 -13.51
C SER A 474 -29.39 1.19 -12.94
N GLU A 475 -29.42 -0.12 -12.68
CA GLU A 475 -28.36 -0.80 -11.95
C GLU A 475 -27.34 -1.51 -12.86
N ASN A 476 -27.80 -2.17 -13.92
CA ASN A 476 -26.93 -2.94 -14.83
C ASN A 476 -27.63 -3.30 -16.15
N GLY A 477 -27.66 -2.40 -17.12
CA GLY A 477 -28.30 -2.62 -18.41
C GLY A 477 -27.80 -3.84 -19.18
N GLY A 478 -26.57 -4.27 -18.95
CA GLY A 478 -25.95 -5.46 -19.58
C GLY A 478 -26.04 -6.75 -18.77
N PHE A 479 -26.88 -6.84 -17.74
CA PHE A 479 -26.95 -7.96 -16.81
C PHE A 479 -27.10 -9.33 -17.48
N PHE A 480 -28.01 -9.46 -18.45
CA PHE A 480 -28.28 -10.74 -19.12
C PHE A 480 -27.15 -11.22 -20.04
N TYR A 481 -26.25 -10.33 -20.45
CA TYR A 481 -25.16 -10.62 -21.39
C TYR A 481 -23.79 -10.66 -20.73
N GLY A 482 -23.70 -10.27 -19.44
CA GLY A 482 -22.44 -10.13 -18.72
C GLY A 482 -22.07 -11.36 -17.90
N ASP A 483 -20.77 -11.56 -17.67
CA ASP A 483 -20.19 -12.67 -16.89
C ASP A 483 -20.09 -12.36 -15.37
N GLY A 484 -20.99 -11.51 -14.87
CA GLY A 484 -21.05 -11.13 -13.46
C GLY A 484 -20.18 -9.95 -13.06
N PHE A 485 -19.04 -9.69 -13.73
CA PHE A 485 -18.20 -8.52 -13.52
C PHE A 485 -18.21 -7.62 -14.77
N ASN A 486 -18.75 -6.42 -14.63
CA ASN A 486 -18.83 -5.48 -15.75
C ASN A 486 -17.60 -4.54 -15.77
N VAL A 487 -16.62 -4.90 -16.60
CA VAL A 487 -15.38 -4.13 -16.79
C VAL A 487 -15.63 -2.69 -17.23
N ALA A 488 -16.59 -2.48 -18.13
CA ALA A 488 -16.93 -1.15 -18.65
C ALA A 488 -17.52 -0.27 -17.54
N ALA A 489 -18.48 -0.78 -16.76
CA ALA A 489 -19.06 -0.06 -15.64
C ALA A 489 -18.01 0.28 -14.56
N PHE A 490 -17.06 -0.65 -14.30
CA PHE A 490 -15.98 -0.41 -13.37
C PHE A 490 -15.00 0.65 -13.87
N ARG A 491 -14.65 0.62 -15.16
CA ARG A 491 -13.84 1.64 -15.83
C ARG A 491 -14.49 3.03 -15.71
N GLU A 492 -15.77 3.15 -16.05
CA GLU A 492 -16.50 4.42 -15.95
C GLU A 492 -16.62 4.91 -14.51
N SER A 493 -16.76 4.00 -13.55
CA SER A 493 -16.75 4.35 -12.12
C SER A 493 -15.41 4.96 -11.71
N ILE A 494 -14.28 4.39 -12.15
CA ILE A 494 -12.95 4.94 -11.88
C ILE A 494 -12.83 6.34 -12.48
N ILE A 495 -13.20 6.52 -13.74
CA ILE A 495 -13.14 7.81 -14.44
C ILE A 495 -13.97 8.87 -13.70
N ALA A 496 -15.22 8.57 -13.37
CA ALA A 496 -16.11 9.49 -12.66
C ALA A 496 -15.57 9.90 -11.30
N ASN A 497 -15.02 8.95 -10.54
CA ASN A 497 -14.43 9.21 -9.23
C ASN A 497 -13.13 10.03 -9.31
N ILE A 498 -12.32 9.86 -10.37
CA ILE A 498 -11.14 10.68 -10.61
C ILE A 498 -11.55 12.13 -10.92
N HIS A 499 -12.51 12.34 -11.82
CA HIS A 499 -13.00 13.68 -12.16
C HIS A 499 -13.60 14.41 -10.94
N ALA A 500 -14.34 13.68 -10.12
CA ALA A 500 -14.94 14.25 -8.91
C ALA A 500 -13.93 14.51 -7.77
N GLY A 501 -12.77 13.85 -7.78
CA GLY A 501 -11.82 13.86 -6.67
C GLY A 501 -12.29 13.13 -5.42
N HIS A 502 -13.46 12.51 -5.46
CA HIS A 502 -14.04 11.71 -4.39
C HIS A 502 -14.96 10.62 -4.95
N PHE A 503 -15.45 9.73 -4.10
CA PHE A 503 -16.32 8.64 -4.54
C PHE A 503 -17.74 9.15 -4.88
N VAL A 504 -18.12 9.07 -6.15
CA VAL A 504 -19.44 9.46 -6.66
C VAL A 504 -20.19 8.32 -7.34
N ARG A 505 -19.48 7.31 -7.85
CA ARG A 505 -20.09 6.20 -8.59
C ARG A 505 -19.47 4.87 -8.21
N GLY A 506 -20.32 3.85 -7.94
CA GLY A 506 -19.90 2.45 -7.78
C GLY A 506 -19.91 1.68 -9.09
N GLY A 507 -19.15 0.59 -9.18
CA GLY A 507 -19.12 -0.32 -10.34
C GLY A 507 -19.65 -1.72 -10.03
N SER A 508 -20.53 -1.88 -9.01
CA SER A 508 -21.10 -3.20 -8.68
C SER A 508 -22.28 -3.52 -9.61
N THR A 509 -22.33 -4.76 -10.10
CA THR A 509 -23.41 -5.29 -10.92
C THR A 509 -24.54 -5.87 -10.06
N ILE A 510 -25.70 -6.20 -10.65
CA ILE A 510 -26.78 -6.93 -10.00
C ILE A 510 -26.28 -8.29 -9.47
N ASP A 511 -25.45 -9.02 -10.24
CA ASP A 511 -24.79 -10.26 -9.83
C ASP A 511 -24.02 -10.07 -8.51
N MET A 512 -23.19 -9.03 -8.46
CA MET A 512 -22.37 -8.73 -7.28
C MET A 512 -23.22 -8.29 -6.09
N GLN A 513 -24.30 -7.54 -6.32
CA GLN A 513 -25.23 -7.15 -5.27
C GLN A 513 -26.00 -8.36 -4.71
N LEU A 514 -26.41 -9.27 -5.59
CA LEU A 514 -27.06 -10.52 -5.21
C LEU A 514 -26.12 -11.37 -4.36
N VAL A 515 -24.90 -11.64 -4.85
CA VAL A 515 -23.89 -12.41 -4.13
C VAL A 515 -23.60 -11.80 -2.76
N LYS A 516 -23.44 -10.49 -2.68
CA LYS A 516 -23.24 -9.77 -1.41
C LYS A 516 -24.39 -10.03 -0.42
N ASN A 517 -25.62 -9.99 -0.89
CA ASN A 517 -26.79 -10.14 -0.02
C ASN A 517 -27.03 -11.62 0.38
N VAL A 518 -26.79 -12.58 -0.52
CA VAL A 518 -27.04 -14.02 -0.26
C VAL A 518 -25.91 -14.67 0.54
N PHE A 519 -24.65 -14.45 0.14
CA PHE A 519 -23.52 -15.24 0.61
C PHE A 519 -22.56 -14.48 1.51
N LEU A 520 -22.63 -13.14 1.55
CA LEU A 520 -21.66 -12.30 2.23
C LEU A 520 -22.33 -11.35 3.25
N ASN A 521 -21.55 -10.44 3.79
CA ASN A 521 -22.03 -9.41 4.71
C ASN A 521 -22.00 -8.00 4.07
N LYS A 522 -22.56 -7.01 4.76
CA LYS A 522 -22.61 -5.61 4.28
C LYS A 522 -21.34 -4.80 4.59
N ASN A 523 -20.28 -5.38 5.20
CA ASN A 523 -19.07 -4.67 5.59
C ASN A 523 -18.26 -4.23 4.36
N LYS A 524 -17.73 -3.01 4.41
CA LYS A 524 -16.95 -2.43 3.31
C LYS A 524 -15.46 -2.81 3.47
N THR A 525 -15.08 -4.06 3.11
CA THR A 525 -13.70 -4.54 3.15
C THR A 525 -13.22 -5.02 1.78
N ILE A 526 -11.90 -5.00 1.58
CA ILE A 526 -11.26 -5.52 0.35
C ILE A 526 -11.52 -7.02 0.22
N ALA A 527 -11.41 -7.77 1.32
CA ALA A 527 -11.68 -9.22 1.36
C ALA A 527 -13.06 -9.55 0.83
N ARG A 528 -14.10 -8.91 1.41
CA ARG A 528 -15.48 -9.11 0.98
C ARG A 528 -15.67 -8.78 -0.51
N LYS A 529 -15.06 -7.67 -1.00
CA LYS A 529 -15.20 -7.28 -2.41
C LYS A 529 -14.52 -8.26 -3.35
N ALA A 530 -13.36 -8.79 -2.97
CA ALA A 530 -12.66 -9.82 -3.75
C ALA A 530 -13.45 -11.14 -3.77
N GLU A 531 -14.02 -11.57 -2.63
CA GLU A 531 -14.86 -12.77 -2.54
C GLU A 531 -16.15 -12.60 -3.35
N GLU A 532 -16.78 -11.42 -3.30
CA GLU A 532 -17.96 -11.06 -4.10
C GLU A 532 -17.72 -11.21 -5.61
N ILE A 533 -16.58 -10.70 -6.11
CA ILE A 533 -16.20 -10.82 -7.52
C ILE A 533 -15.99 -12.29 -7.89
N LEU A 534 -15.27 -13.04 -7.06
CA LEU A 534 -14.93 -14.43 -7.35
C LEU A 534 -16.15 -15.35 -7.33
N ILE A 535 -17.09 -15.16 -6.37
CA ILE A 535 -18.34 -15.92 -6.33
C ILE A 535 -19.23 -15.56 -7.53
N SER A 536 -19.36 -14.27 -7.86
CA SER A 536 -20.12 -13.82 -9.01
C SER A 536 -19.59 -14.41 -10.32
N TRP A 537 -18.28 -14.38 -10.51
CA TRP A 537 -17.63 -15.04 -11.64
C TRP A 537 -17.90 -16.54 -11.66
N LEU A 538 -17.79 -17.23 -10.52
CA LEU A 538 -17.95 -18.69 -10.44
C LEU A 538 -19.38 -19.12 -10.76
N ILE A 539 -20.41 -18.39 -10.28
CA ILE A 539 -21.82 -18.67 -10.58
C ILE A 539 -22.09 -18.53 -12.08
N ASN A 540 -21.60 -17.45 -12.69
CA ASN A 540 -21.85 -17.17 -14.10
C ASN A 540 -21.04 -18.11 -15.02
N ASN A 541 -19.74 -18.28 -14.78
CA ASN A 541 -18.88 -19.10 -15.62
C ASN A 541 -19.25 -20.60 -15.62
N ASN A 542 -19.84 -21.10 -14.53
CA ASN A 542 -20.27 -22.50 -14.43
C ASN A 542 -21.78 -22.68 -14.61
N HIS A 543 -22.49 -21.62 -14.98
CA HIS A 543 -23.96 -21.64 -15.17
C HIS A 543 -24.70 -22.28 -13.99
N LEU A 544 -24.28 -21.94 -12.75
CA LEU A 544 -24.85 -22.54 -11.54
C LEU A 544 -26.28 -22.07 -11.28
N CYS A 545 -26.67 -20.93 -11.87
CA CYS A 545 -28.00 -20.37 -11.82
C CYS A 545 -28.26 -19.60 -13.12
N THR A 546 -29.50 -19.62 -13.63
CA THR A 546 -29.83 -18.79 -14.81
C THR A 546 -29.93 -17.32 -14.45
N LYS A 547 -29.74 -16.45 -15.43
CA LYS A 547 -29.84 -15.00 -15.22
C LYS A 547 -31.24 -14.57 -14.78
N GLU A 548 -32.27 -15.21 -15.33
CA GLU A 548 -33.67 -14.98 -14.98
C GLU A 548 -33.88 -15.31 -13.48
N LYS A 549 -33.39 -16.46 -13.03
CA LYS A 549 -33.51 -16.87 -11.62
C LYS A 549 -32.70 -15.97 -10.70
N MET A 550 -31.50 -15.59 -11.10
CA MET A 550 -30.69 -14.63 -10.33
C MET A 550 -31.42 -13.28 -10.17
N TYR A 551 -32.07 -12.82 -11.24
CA TYR A 551 -32.78 -11.56 -11.22
C TYR A 551 -34.07 -11.64 -10.39
N GLU A 552 -34.80 -12.75 -10.51
CA GLU A 552 -35.96 -13.05 -9.68
C GLU A 552 -35.62 -13.02 -8.19
N VAL A 553 -34.57 -13.76 -7.79
CA VAL A 553 -34.11 -13.79 -6.40
C VAL A 553 -33.66 -12.40 -5.95
N TYR A 554 -32.95 -11.65 -6.79
CA TYR A 554 -32.52 -10.28 -6.50
C TYR A 554 -33.69 -9.37 -6.14
N LEU A 555 -34.75 -9.33 -6.96
CA LEU A 555 -35.93 -8.50 -6.73
C LEU A 555 -36.72 -8.89 -5.48
N ASN A 556 -36.69 -10.18 -5.12
CA ASN A 556 -37.37 -10.72 -3.92
C ASN A 556 -36.52 -10.61 -2.64
N LEU A 557 -35.24 -10.26 -2.74
CA LEU A 557 -34.32 -10.28 -1.62
C LEU A 557 -33.93 -8.89 -1.13
N ILE A 558 -33.75 -7.92 -2.06
CA ILE A 558 -33.16 -6.62 -1.71
C ILE A 558 -34.07 -5.81 -0.80
N GLU A 559 -33.42 -4.89 -0.04
CA GLU A 559 -34.12 -3.91 0.79
C GLU A 559 -34.62 -2.77 -0.11
N TRP A 560 -35.92 -2.50 -0.05
CA TRP A 560 -36.59 -1.44 -0.81
C TRP A 560 -37.01 -0.25 0.07
N GLY A 561 -36.90 -0.40 1.38
CA GLY A 561 -37.23 0.63 2.36
C GLY A 561 -36.77 0.20 3.76
N PRO A 562 -36.93 1.01 4.80
CA PRO A 562 -36.59 0.64 6.16
C PRO A 562 -37.37 -0.63 6.62
N GLY A 563 -36.68 -1.78 6.64
CA GLY A 563 -37.31 -3.07 7.02
C GLY A 563 -38.19 -3.71 5.96
N VAL A 564 -38.26 -3.18 4.73
CA VAL A 564 -39.05 -3.68 3.60
C VAL A 564 -38.13 -4.49 2.68
N TYR A 565 -38.43 -5.78 2.55
CA TYR A 565 -37.60 -6.71 1.76
C TYR A 565 -38.45 -7.42 0.70
N GLY A 566 -37.94 -7.45 -0.51
CA GLY A 566 -38.61 -8.06 -1.65
C GLY A 566 -39.67 -7.18 -2.31
N VAL A 567 -39.91 -7.46 -3.59
CA VAL A 567 -40.75 -6.65 -4.47
C VAL A 567 -42.23 -6.65 -4.06
N SER A 568 -42.74 -7.76 -3.50
CA SER A 568 -44.13 -7.86 -3.04
C SER A 568 -44.39 -6.89 -1.90
N GLU A 569 -43.53 -6.92 -0.87
CA GLU A 569 -43.65 -5.97 0.26
C GLU A 569 -43.46 -4.54 -0.20
N ALA A 570 -42.53 -4.26 -1.12
CA ALA A 570 -42.29 -2.93 -1.64
C ALA A 570 -43.49 -2.35 -2.36
N SER A 571 -44.14 -3.15 -3.22
CA SER A 571 -45.36 -2.76 -3.95
C SER A 571 -46.48 -2.41 -3.01
N ASP A 572 -46.71 -3.21 -1.99
CA ASP A 572 -47.74 -2.98 -0.99
C ASP A 572 -47.38 -1.78 -0.10
N TYR A 573 -46.16 -1.72 0.40
CA TYR A 573 -45.69 -0.68 1.31
C TYR A 573 -45.78 0.75 0.72
N TYR A 574 -45.45 0.89 -0.57
CA TYR A 574 -45.46 2.22 -1.22
C TYR A 574 -46.75 2.53 -1.93
N PHE A 575 -47.44 1.54 -2.52
CA PHE A 575 -48.52 1.78 -3.47
C PHE A 575 -49.81 1.00 -3.20
N GLN A 576 -49.82 0.05 -2.25
CA GLN A 576 -50.92 -0.87 -2.00
C GLN A 576 -51.37 -1.62 -3.28
N LYS A 577 -50.36 -2.12 -4.05
CA LYS A 577 -50.54 -2.82 -5.31
C LYS A 577 -49.79 -4.15 -5.32
N LYS A 578 -50.26 -5.06 -6.21
CA LYS A 578 -49.45 -6.23 -6.55
C LYS A 578 -48.25 -5.83 -7.43
N PRO A 579 -47.12 -6.54 -7.40
CA PRO A 579 -45.95 -6.25 -8.23
C PRO A 579 -46.23 -6.14 -9.73
N SER A 580 -47.20 -6.93 -10.25
CA SER A 580 -47.64 -6.90 -11.66
C SER A 580 -48.37 -5.62 -12.07
N GLN A 581 -48.91 -4.88 -11.10
CA GLN A 581 -49.74 -3.69 -11.34
C GLN A 581 -48.96 -2.35 -11.24
N LEU A 582 -47.64 -2.42 -10.99
CA LEU A 582 -46.81 -1.23 -10.89
C LEU A 582 -46.76 -0.51 -12.23
N SER A 583 -47.08 0.78 -12.23
CA SER A 583 -46.98 1.68 -13.37
C SER A 583 -45.52 2.03 -13.72
N LEU A 584 -45.28 2.64 -14.86
CA LEU A 584 -43.96 3.13 -15.26
C LEU A 584 -43.35 4.06 -14.22
N SER A 585 -44.10 5.06 -13.73
CA SER A 585 -43.63 6.05 -12.75
C SER A 585 -43.27 5.40 -11.41
N GLU A 586 -44.13 4.50 -10.89
CA GLU A 586 -43.90 3.76 -9.67
C GLU A 586 -42.67 2.83 -9.79
N SER A 587 -42.49 2.22 -10.95
CA SER A 587 -41.36 1.34 -11.27
C SER A 587 -40.05 2.11 -11.30
N ILE A 588 -40.00 3.28 -11.93
CA ILE A 588 -38.79 4.14 -11.94
C ILE A 588 -38.50 4.68 -10.54
N PHE A 589 -39.54 5.04 -9.76
CA PHE A 589 -39.36 5.43 -8.37
C PHE A 589 -38.69 4.30 -7.56
N LEU A 590 -39.21 3.09 -7.61
CA LEU A 590 -38.61 1.96 -6.91
C LEU A 590 -37.16 1.73 -7.34
N ALA A 591 -36.86 1.76 -8.64
CA ALA A 591 -35.50 1.65 -9.14
C ALA A 591 -34.58 2.75 -8.58
N SER A 592 -35.10 4.00 -8.44
CA SER A 592 -34.31 5.14 -7.95
C SER A 592 -33.87 5.03 -6.49
N ILE A 593 -34.60 4.28 -5.67
CA ILE A 593 -34.32 4.14 -4.23
C ILE A 593 -33.41 2.96 -3.89
N ILE A 594 -33.14 2.03 -4.81
CA ILE A 594 -32.28 0.85 -4.58
C ILE A 594 -30.92 1.21 -3.98
N PRO A 595 -30.20 2.26 -4.44
CA PRO A 595 -28.90 2.61 -3.86
C PRO A 595 -28.98 3.05 -2.40
N LYS A 596 -30.12 3.65 -1.97
CA LYS A 596 -30.34 4.22 -0.64
C LYS A 596 -31.76 4.00 -0.14
N PRO A 597 -32.24 2.76 0.03
CA PRO A 597 -33.67 2.47 0.28
C PRO A 597 -34.16 3.08 1.59
N ARG A 598 -33.33 3.17 2.60
CA ARG A 598 -33.69 3.79 3.89
C ARG A 598 -33.85 5.31 3.85
N TRP A 599 -33.38 5.94 2.77
CA TRP A 599 -33.43 7.38 2.58
C TRP A 599 -34.51 7.81 1.57
N PHE A 600 -35.47 6.95 1.26
CA PHE A 600 -36.52 7.20 0.28
C PHE A 600 -37.27 8.54 0.55
N LYS A 601 -37.45 8.93 1.84
CA LYS A 601 -38.07 10.22 2.22
C LYS A 601 -37.39 11.42 1.54
N SER A 602 -36.09 11.36 1.34
CA SER A 602 -35.35 12.43 0.66
C SER A 602 -35.77 12.64 -0.81
N SER A 603 -36.56 11.73 -1.37
CA SER A 603 -37.12 11.86 -2.72
C SER A 603 -38.39 12.71 -2.76
N PHE A 604 -38.90 13.13 -1.60
CA PHE A 604 -40.12 13.92 -1.48
C PHE A 604 -39.82 15.30 -0.88
N ASP A 605 -40.66 16.27 -1.18
CA ASP A 605 -40.61 17.59 -0.58
C ASP A 605 -41.32 17.63 0.80
N GLU A 606 -41.34 18.79 1.44
CA GLU A 606 -41.96 18.97 2.74
C GLU A 606 -43.50 18.78 2.72
N THR A 607 -44.15 18.86 1.54
CA THR A 607 -45.57 18.63 1.35
C THR A 607 -45.89 17.13 1.08
N GLY A 608 -44.88 16.29 1.01
CA GLY A 608 -45.03 14.86 0.66
C GLY A 608 -45.20 14.62 -0.82
N LYS A 609 -44.97 15.58 -1.68
CA LYS A 609 -44.94 15.39 -3.14
C LYS A 609 -43.57 14.98 -3.58
N PHE A 610 -43.52 14.17 -4.63
CA PHE A 610 -42.25 13.70 -5.20
C PHE A 610 -41.46 14.90 -5.77
N SER A 611 -40.19 15.00 -5.39
CA SER A 611 -39.39 16.19 -5.68
C SER A 611 -39.03 16.31 -7.18
N PRO A 612 -39.27 17.50 -7.79
CA PRO A 612 -38.94 17.77 -9.20
C PRO A 612 -37.45 17.56 -9.55
N ARG A 613 -36.56 17.58 -8.56
CA ARG A 613 -35.12 17.35 -8.78
C ARG A 613 -34.81 15.98 -9.39
N TYR A 614 -35.72 15.01 -9.28
CA TYR A 614 -35.56 13.69 -9.88
C TYR A 614 -36.03 13.63 -11.34
N GLN A 615 -36.62 14.70 -11.89
CA GLN A 615 -37.06 14.75 -13.30
C GLN A 615 -35.97 14.33 -14.30
N PRO A 616 -34.70 14.78 -14.19
CA PRO A 616 -33.67 14.35 -15.13
C PRO A 616 -33.41 12.84 -15.09
N TYR A 617 -33.42 12.24 -13.90
CA TYR A 617 -33.24 10.79 -13.74
C TYR A 617 -34.42 10.02 -14.35
N PHE A 618 -35.66 10.44 -14.06
CA PHE A 618 -36.86 9.81 -14.62
C PHE A 618 -36.87 9.89 -16.14
N SER A 619 -36.57 11.06 -16.69
CA SER A 619 -36.51 11.26 -18.15
C SER A 619 -35.44 10.39 -18.80
N LEU A 620 -34.27 10.24 -18.16
CA LEU A 620 -33.19 9.39 -18.64
C LEU A 620 -33.59 7.92 -18.68
N ILE A 621 -34.18 7.40 -17.59
CA ILE A 621 -34.61 5.99 -17.52
C ILE A 621 -35.74 5.74 -18.52
N ALA A 622 -36.76 6.60 -18.53
CA ALA A 622 -37.89 6.49 -19.45
C ALA A 622 -37.45 6.53 -20.92
N LYS A 623 -36.54 7.44 -21.28
CA LYS A 623 -35.97 7.49 -22.64
C LYS A 623 -35.31 6.16 -23.02
N LYS A 624 -34.48 5.59 -22.13
CA LYS A 624 -33.83 4.30 -22.38
C LYS A 624 -34.85 3.15 -22.47
N MET A 625 -35.96 3.23 -21.74
CA MET A 625 -37.07 2.24 -21.87
C MET A 625 -37.83 2.39 -23.19
N ILE A 626 -38.01 3.60 -23.69
CA ILE A 626 -38.58 3.85 -25.01
C ILE A 626 -37.63 3.31 -26.10
N ASP A 627 -36.33 3.64 -26.02
CA ASP A 627 -35.32 3.15 -26.97
C ASP A 627 -35.25 1.62 -26.99
N LYS A 628 -35.57 0.95 -25.89
CA LYS A 628 -35.65 -0.51 -25.75
C LYS A 628 -37.02 -1.08 -26.24
N GLY A 629 -38.02 -0.22 -26.48
CA GLY A 629 -39.38 -0.64 -26.83
C GLY A 629 -40.23 -1.16 -25.69
N SER A 630 -39.80 -0.94 -24.42
CA SER A 630 -40.54 -1.38 -23.21
C SER A 630 -41.46 -0.31 -22.61
N ALA A 631 -41.43 0.92 -23.14
CA ALA A 631 -42.35 1.99 -22.80
C ALA A 631 -42.68 2.82 -24.06
N THR A 632 -43.80 3.54 -24.03
CA THR A 632 -44.18 4.48 -25.10
C THR A 632 -44.01 5.93 -24.65
N ALA A 633 -43.97 6.86 -25.60
CA ALA A 633 -43.92 8.30 -25.28
C ALA A 633 -45.15 8.73 -24.44
N GLN A 634 -46.29 8.12 -24.65
CA GLN A 634 -47.55 8.39 -23.92
C GLN A 634 -47.40 8.00 -22.43
N ASP A 635 -46.72 6.90 -22.13
CA ASP A 635 -46.50 6.46 -20.74
C ASP A 635 -45.64 7.44 -19.95
N THR A 636 -44.86 8.27 -20.63
CA THR A 636 -43.92 9.21 -20.01
C THR A 636 -44.52 10.57 -19.66
N LEU A 637 -45.77 10.83 -20.05
CA LEU A 637 -46.45 12.09 -19.75
C LEU A 637 -46.72 12.22 -18.24
N ASP A 638 -46.28 13.34 -17.64
CA ASP A 638 -46.52 13.70 -16.23
C ASP A 638 -46.07 12.65 -15.20
N MET A 639 -45.01 11.89 -15.51
CA MET A 639 -44.54 10.76 -14.67
C MET A 639 -44.35 11.13 -13.20
N ILE A 640 -43.71 12.26 -12.92
CA ILE A 640 -43.43 12.68 -11.52
C ILE A 640 -44.72 13.02 -10.78
N LYS A 641 -45.66 13.69 -11.44
CA LYS A 641 -46.96 14.05 -10.85
C LYS A 641 -47.82 12.81 -10.54
N LYS A 642 -47.60 11.70 -11.23
CA LYS A 642 -48.36 10.43 -11.03
C LYS A 642 -47.83 9.60 -9.86
N ILE A 643 -46.74 10.00 -9.18
CA ILE A 643 -46.23 9.27 -8.02
C ILE A 643 -46.99 9.73 -6.78
N GLU A 644 -47.89 8.85 -6.35
CA GLU A 644 -48.65 9.04 -5.10
C GLU A 644 -48.32 7.89 -4.15
N ILE A 645 -47.69 8.24 -3.02
CA ILE A 645 -47.40 7.27 -1.96
C ILE A 645 -48.69 6.92 -1.22
N LYS A 646 -48.94 5.63 -1.13
CA LYS A 646 -50.05 5.02 -0.41
C LYS A 646 -49.51 4.05 0.66
N GLY A 647 -50.38 3.49 1.43
CA GLY A 647 -49.98 2.44 2.39
C GLY A 647 -49.14 2.94 3.56
N ASN A 648 -48.39 2.01 4.15
CA ASN A 648 -47.63 2.23 5.38
C ASN A 648 -46.47 3.22 5.23
N SER A 649 -45.98 3.45 4.02
CA SER A 649 -44.92 4.43 3.74
C SER A 649 -45.40 5.88 3.99
N LYS A 650 -46.70 6.15 3.87
CA LYS A 650 -47.31 7.47 4.14
C LYS A 650 -47.19 7.87 5.62
N ILE A 651 -47.21 6.92 6.54
CA ILE A 651 -47.03 7.14 7.98
C ILE A 651 -45.64 7.70 8.24
N PHE A 652 -44.62 7.23 7.54
CA PHE A 652 -43.26 7.76 7.64
C PHE A 652 -43.07 9.14 7.00
N MET A 653 -44.02 9.59 6.18
CA MET A 653 -44.03 10.93 5.57
C MET A 653 -44.65 11.98 6.47
N ALA A 654 -45.54 11.58 7.42
CA ALA A 654 -46.10 12.51 8.40
C ALA A 654 -44.99 13.13 9.26
N LYS A 655 -45.08 14.42 9.53
CA LYS A 655 -44.05 15.16 10.31
C LYS A 655 -43.88 14.49 11.67
N ASP A 656 -42.76 13.86 11.88
CA ASP A 656 -42.28 13.47 13.20
C ASP A 656 -41.92 14.75 13.95
N THR A 657 -42.77 15.26 14.82
CA THR A 657 -42.52 16.36 15.75
C THR A 657 -41.62 15.95 16.90
N THR A 658 -41.10 14.71 16.91
CA THR A 658 -40.14 14.19 17.89
C THR A 658 -38.76 14.17 17.29
N HIS A 659 -37.89 15.01 17.82
CA HIS A 659 -36.46 15.10 17.50
C HIS A 659 -35.73 13.75 17.72
N PHE A 660 -35.61 12.96 16.69
CA PHE A 660 -34.51 12.01 16.62
C PHE A 660 -33.31 12.75 16.03
N LYS A 661 -32.43 13.24 16.89
CA LYS A 661 -31.05 13.57 16.54
C LYS A 661 -30.38 12.27 16.07
N ILE A 662 -30.35 12.07 14.78
CA ILE A 662 -29.46 11.08 14.17
C ILE A 662 -28.09 11.75 14.14
N ASP A 663 -27.19 11.24 14.98
CA ASP A 663 -25.80 11.65 15.04
C ASP A 663 -25.19 11.71 13.64
N SER A 664 -24.57 12.84 13.35
CA SER A 664 -23.82 13.17 12.12
C SER A 664 -22.49 12.41 11.96
N VAL A 665 -22.42 11.16 12.42
CA VAL A 665 -21.17 10.35 12.46
C VAL A 665 -21.04 9.40 11.25
N MET A 666 -21.84 9.51 10.22
CA MET A 666 -21.73 8.65 9.04
C MET A 666 -21.52 9.41 7.71
N MET A 667 -20.71 10.45 7.73
CA MET A 667 -20.15 11.03 6.51
C MET A 667 -18.63 11.13 6.64
N GLU A 668 -17.94 10.00 6.72
CA GLU A 668 -16.53 9.86 6.36
C GLU A 668 -16.28 8.48 5.73
#